data_2f9926269b1c6a395a84db796d1ab1cb
#
_entry.id   2f9926269b1c6a395a84db796d1ab1cb
#
_cell.length_a   1.000
_cell.length_b   1.000
_cell.length_c   1.000
_cell.angle_alpha   90.00
_cell.angle_beta   90.00
_cell.angle_gamma   90.00
#
_symmetry.space_group_name_H-M   'P 1'
#
loop_
_entity.id
_entity.type
_entity.pdbx_description
1 polymer ?
#
loop_
_entity_poly.entity_id
_entity_poly.type
_entity_poly.pdbx_seq_one_letter_code
_entity_poly.pdbx_strand_id
1 'polypeptide(L)'
;MAKLQRIGKRPALDSEADGGIRVDVSQWTAVDVAAIPESRRSQFLKRKLAIELYLGGANDTTLQQETGLRRRNVYRLIKERCLGQAEDGTIQGWRGALPHVRVKPYIRSQEMTVNSWGGGAVGALQWVFASPGGAQLEAKFRQQIIGKTRALEATRRSRQAHFKWFINELRERGYEQRGEWPFNVERMGYITICAFVDRVLAENPARHIEIVAGETGKRKAKAGDGVDRPALRVFERVECDAHKLDARMVVMVPSPHGGFESKKIHRLWVIVLIEVASRAVIGYHLSLRKECSAEDVLRAIKKSLTTWTPLTIQFSSNAYNKGAGLPSHCSSQYVGACWDEFSVDGAMANICKRVEQPIQDIVGARILKPQDPTSYSSRRSLDDRPFIESFFGQLAAGGFHKLSTTTGSNPKDKKGYDPDVAAKETNFQLEYAQELLDTLIANYNATPHSGLGSRTPLEQLDFLTLRRSAPLRIADAGNVERMVGVRKLCTLLGGVATGRRPHFNFSNARYSAEWLCLRTDLIGKTFWLHLENEDDARFASVSTKNGVYLGTIRAAPPWHRTPHTLFIRQAIRTLDKRRLLHISNDCDPIEELIRYAESSIDKKLPVHPAYLEARRVLTQFAQTLTGQPMVVSANGRNDPQPKPPAADVPATQSPEKYTATTLPPPRMAKQW
;
A
#
# COMPACT_ATOMS: atom_id res chain seq x y z
N MET A 1 29.62 38.31 -37.18
CA MET A 1 30.17 37.00 -37.60
C MET A 1 31.37 36.67 -36.73
N ALA A 2 31.31 35.63 -35.92
CA ALA A 2 32.44 35.17 -35.14
C ALA A 2 33.56 34.68 -36.08
N LYS A 3 34.77 35.24 -35.96
CA LYS A 3 35.90 34.77 -36.75
C LYS A 3 36.25 33.34 -36.36
N LEU A 4 36.09 32.39 -37.25
CA LEU A 4 36.56 31.01 -37.09
C LEU A 4 38.10 31.03 -36.93
N GLN A 5 38.60 30.42 -35.87
CA GLN A 5 40.03 30.37 -35.57
C GLN A 5 40.57 28.96 -35.83
N ARG A 6 41.82 28.84 -36.28
CA ARG A 6 42.46 27.56 -36.64
C ARG A 6 43.57 27.14 -35.70
N ILE A 7 43.68 25.84 -35.50
CA ILE A 7 44.82 25.24 -34.82
C ILE A 7 45.64 24.46 -35.85
N GLY A 8 46.93 24.71 -35.95
CA GLY A 8 47.82 24.01 -36.86
C GLY A 8 49.02 24.87 -37.29
N LYS A 9 49.64 24.54 -38.44
CA LYS A 9 50.74 25.31 -39.01
C LYS A 9 50.28 26.69 -39.44
N ARG A 10 51.08 27.72 -39.21
CA ARG A 10 50.86 29.09 -39.72
C ARG A 10 51.42 29.24 -41.12
N PRO A 11 50.81 30.10 -41.92
CA PRO A 11 49.59 30.87 -41.69
C PRO A 11 48.32 30.02 -41.91
N ALA A 12 47.23 30.43 -41.26
CA ALA A 12 45.94 29.82 -41.49
C ALA A 12 45.44 30.19 -42.86
N LEU A 13 45.73 29.38 -43.82
CA LEU A 13 45.12 29.47 -45.16
C LEU A 13 43.77 28.75 -45.12
N ASP A 14 42.77 29.29 -45.90
CA ASP A 14 41.39 28.84 -45.88
C ASP A 14 41.14 27.48 -46.52
N SER A 15 42.14 26.65 -46.73
CA SER A 15 42.00 25.32 -47.31
C SER A 15 42.02 24.23 -46.21
N GLU A 16 41.02 23.35 -46.27
CA GLU A 16 40.95 22.12 -45.45
C GLU A 16 42.10 21.16 -45.76
N ALA A 17 42.87 21.40 -46.82
CA ALA A 17 43.98 20.59 -47.29
C ALA A 17 45.18 20.52 -46.31
N ASP A 18 45.35 21.44 -45.40
CA ASP A 18 46.47 21.51 -44.46
C ASP A 18 46.26 20.85 -43.10
N GLY A 19 45.15 20.13 -42.88
CA GLY A 19 44.88 19.43 -41.65
C GLY A 19 44.66 20.34 -40.40
N GLY A 20 44.34 21.62 -40.64
CA GLY A 20 44.01 22.55 -39.55
C GLY A 20 42.60 22.32 -38.99
N ILE A 21 42.50 22.26 -37.68
CA ILE A 21 41.22 22.11 -36.99
C ILE A 21 40.63 23.52 -36.81
N ARG A 22 39.41 23.72 -37.30
CA ARG A 22 38.66 24.98 -37.06
C ARG A 22 38.15 25.00 -35.63
N VAL A 23 38.40 26.05 -34.87
CA VAL A 23 37.97 26.23 -33.49
C VAL A 23 37.08 27.47 -33.40
N ASP A 24 35.84 27.24 -33.01
CA ASP A 24 34.91 28.31 -32.68
C ASP A 24 34.71 28.39 -31.18
N VAL A 25 35.39 29.36 -30.55
CA VAL A 25 35.36 29.56 -29.10
C VAL A 25 33.98 30.08 -28.61
N SER A 26 33.20 30.65 -29.51
CA SER A 26 31.84 31.16 -29.16
C SER A 26 30.86 30.04 -28.81
N GLN A 27 31.09 28.83 -29.32
CA GLN A 27 30.28 27.65 -29.05
C GLN A 27 30.71 26.90 -27.78
N TRP A 28 31.79 27.34 -27.14
CA TRP A 28 32.30 26.67 -25.94
C TRP A 28 31.46 27.03 -24.72
N THR A 29 30.97 26.01 -24.03
CA THR A 29 30.20 26.20 -22.81
C THR A 29 30.96 27.03 -21.80
N ALA A 30 30.36 28.13 -21.35
CA ALA A 30 30.93 28.98 -20.31
C ALA A 30 31.13 28.21 -19.00
N VAL A 31 32.24 28.50 -18.31
CA VAL A 31 32.52 27.94 -16.99
C VAL A 31 32.34 29.06 -15.97
N ASP A 32 31.51 28.81 -14.96
CA ASP A 32 31.38 29.74 -13.83
C ASP A 32 32.66 29.73 -13.01
N VAL A 33 33.39 30.85 -13.08
CA VAL A 33 34.64 31.00 -12.35
C VAL A 33 34.43 31.03 -10.83
N ALA A 34 33.28 31.49 -10.37
CA ALA A 34 32.96 31.52 -8.94
C ALA A 34 32.80 30.10 -8.35
N ALA A 35 32.32 29.16 -9.16
CA ALA A 35 32.17 27.75 -8.76
C ALA A 35 33.51 26.99 -8.72
N ILE A 36 34.62 27.55 -9.26
CA ILE A 36 35.94 26.91 -9.22
C ILE A 36 36.55 27.11 -7.83
N PRO A 37 37.10 26.05 -7.17
CA PRO A 37 37.86 26.22 -5.94
C PRO A 37 38.98 27.27 -6.05
N GLU A 38 39.12 28.15 -5.08
CA GLU A 38 39.99 29.31 -5.13
C GLU A 38 41.45 28.96 -5.49
N SER A 39 41.95 27.85 -4.95
CA SER A 39 43.30 27.33 -5.26
C SER A 39 43.54 26.97 -6.73
N ARG A 40 42.48 26.83 -7.52
CA ARG A 40 42.54 26.42 -8.93
C ARG A 40 42.15 27.56 -9.91
N ARG A 41 41.55 28.65 -9.41
CA ARG A 41 41.04 29.76 -10.24
C ARG A 41 42.16 30.44 -11.03
N SER A 42 43.27 30.76 -10.37
CA SER A 42 44.40 31.41 -11.05
C SER A 42 44.96 30.57 -12.20
N GLN A 43 45.06 29.24 -12.00
CA GLN A 43 45.55 28.33 -13.04
C GLN A 43 44.57 28.19 -14.19
N PHE A 44 43.26 28.18 -13.91
CA PHE A 44 42.21 28.16 -14.95
C PHE A 44 42.26 29.44 -15.79
N LEU A 45 42.34 30.61 -15.16
CA LEU A 45 42.40 31.91 -15.84
C LEU A 45 43.65 32.02 -16.71
N LYS A 46 44.83 31.56 -16.22
CA LYS A 46 46.07 31.50 -17.01
C LYS A 46 45.90 30.60 -18.24
N ARG A 47 45.26 29.43 -18.10
CA ARG A 47 45.00 28.53 -19.24
C ARG A 47 44.02 29.14 -20.23
N LYS A 48 42.95 29.80 -19.75
CA LYS A 48 41.98 30.51 -20.59
C LYS A 48 42.68 31.61 -21.40
N LEU A 49 43.44 32.50 -20.75
CA LEU A 49 44.20 33.54 -21.41
C LEU A 49 45.18 32.93 -22.44
N ALA A 50 45.87 31.86 -22.12
CA ALA A 50 46.78 31.19 -23.03
C ALA A 50 46.08 30.67 -24.29
N ILE A 51 44.90 30.13 -24.15
CA ILE A 51 44.09 29.67 -25.29
C ILE A 51 43.67 30.87 -26.16
N GLU A 52 43.18 31.94 -25.54
CA GLU A 52 42.75 33.13 -26.22
C GLU A 52 43.91 33.79 -26.99
N LEU A 53 45.08 33.97 -26.38
CA LEU A 53 46.30 34.49 -27.01
C LEU A 53 46.78 33.59 -28.14
N TYR A 54 46.76 32.25 -27.93
CA TYR A 54 47.20 31.30 -28.93
C TYR A 54 46.34 31.38 -30.19
N LEU A 55 45.00 31.36 -30.00
CA LEU A 55 44.04 31.47 -31.11
C LEU A 55 44.05 32.84 -31.75
N GLY A 56 44.32 33.93 -30.99
CA GLY A 56 44.56 35.28 -31.47
C GLY A 56 45.87 35.48 -32.24
N GLY A 57 46.72 34.46 -32.29
CA GLY A 57 47.94 34.47 -33.07
C GLY A 57 49.16 35.04 -32.40
N ALA A 58 49.19 35.20 -31.05
CA ALA A 58 50.32 35.67 -30.29
C ALA A 58 51.58 34.84 -30.56
N ASN A 59 52.77 35.45 -30.48
CA ASN A 59 54.06 34.77 -30.64
C ASN A 59 54.42 33.97 -29.36
N ASP A 60 55.44 33.12 -29.42
CA ASP A 60 55.79 32.18 -28.35
C ASP A 60 56.34 32.93 -27.11
N THR A 61 57.06 34.06 -27.34
CA THR A 61 57.60 34.91 -26.27
C THR A 61 56.46 35.60 -25.51
N THR A 62 55.50 36.21 -26.17
CA THR A 62 54.35 36.84 -25.51
C THR A 62 53.51 35.82 -24.74
N LEU A 63 53.28 34.66 -25.34
CA LEU A 63 52.49 33.61 -24.71
C LEU A 63 53.15 33.07 -23.42
N GLN A 64 54.47 32.90 -23.44
CA GLN A 64 55.23 32.45 -22.29
C GLN A 64 55.37 33.55 -21.21
N GLN A 65 55.53 34.83 -21.58
CA GLN A 65 55.58 35.94 -20.64
C GLN A 65 54.28 36.14 -19.89
N GLU A 66 53.15 36.17 -20.61
CA GLU A 66 51.85 36.46 -20.02
C GLU A 66 51.24 35.27 -19.23
N THR A 67 51.52 34.02 -19.65
CA THR A 67 50.82 32.86 -19.10
C THR A 67 51.74 31.83 -18.47
N GLY A 68 53.02 31.86 -18.74
CA GLY A 68 53.99 30.84 -18.32
C GLY A 68 53.91 29.56 -19.12
N LEU A 69 53.05 29.47 -20.15
CA LEU A 69 52.84 28.27 -20.93
C LEU A 69 53.51 28.34 -22.30
N ARG A 70 54.22 27.29 -22.69
CA ARG A 70 54.81 27.16 -24.02
C ARG A 70 53.74 26.82 -25.04
N ARG A 71 53.92 27.30 -26.26
CA ARG A 71 53.01 27.08 -27.40
C ARG A 71 52.60 25.60 -27.56
N ARG A 72 53.54 24.67 -27.46
CA ARG A 72 53.27 23.23 -27.54
C ARG A 72 52.28 22.74 -26.46
N ASN A 73 52.37 23.27 -25.26
CA ASN A 73 51.51 22.89 -24.17
C ASN A 73 50.07 23.43 -24.36
N VAL A 74 49.96 24.66 -24.90
CA VAL A 74 48.64 25.25 -25.23
C VAL A 74 48.00 24.50 -26.39
N TYR A 75 48.75 24.13 -27.42
CA TYR A 75 48.27 23.33 -28.51
C TYR A 75 47.71 21.96 -28.03
N ARG A 76 48.46 21.28 -27.16
CA ARG A 76 47.99 20.03 -26.55
C ARG A 76 46.76 20.23 -25.68
N LEU A 77 46.69 21.31 -24.90
CA LEU A 77 45.55 21.65 -24.09
C LEU A 77 44.30 21.82 -24.93
N ILE A 78 44.39 22.52 -26.04
CA ILE A 78 43.24 22.67 -26.96
C ILE A 78 42.88 21.36 -27.62
N LYS A 79 43.83 20.68 -28.28
CA LYS A 79 43.60 19.47 -29.06
C LYS A 79 43.16 18.28 -28.22
N GLU A 80 43.82 18.03 -27.09
CA GLU A 80 43.60 16.82 -26.31
C GLU A 80 42.49 16.99 -25.26
N ARG A 81 42.21 18.25 -24.83
CA ARG A 81 41.27 18.48 -23.75
C ARG A 81 40.04 19.30 -24.17
N CYS A 82 40.26 20.48 -24.79
CA CYS A 82 39.15 21.39 -25.11
C CYS A 82 38.31 20.86 -26.27
N LEU A 83 38.92 20.25 -27.28
CA LEU A 83 38.20 19.64 -28.44
C LEU A 83 37.71 18.20 -28.18
N GLY A 84 37.97 17.64 -27.02
CA GLY A 84 37.44 16.35 -26.63
C GLY A 84 35.93 16.39 -26.41
N GLN A 85 35.24 15.28 -26.63
CA GLN A 85 33.82 15.16 -26.31
C GLN A 85 33.62 15.01 -24.80
N ALA A 86 32.62 15.67 -24.24
CA ALA A 86 32.12 15.49 -22.88
C ALA A 86 31.11 14.34 -22.83
N GLU A 87 30.76 13.89 -21.62
CA GLU A 87 29.76 12.82 -21.41
C GLU A 87 28.36 13.20 -21.96
N ASP A 88 28.05 14.48 -22.04
CA ASP A 88 26.81 15.03 -22.60
C ASP A 88 26.81 15.10 -24.15
N GLY A 89 27.85 14.57 -24.81
CA GLY A 89 28.00 14.60 -26.27
C GLY A 89 28.46 15.94 -26.84
N THR A 90 28.61 16.99 -26.02
CA THR A 90 29.10 18.30 -26.45
C THR A 90 30.63 18.35 -26.41
N ILE A 91 31.23 19.39 -27.05
CA ILE A 91 32.66 19.62 -26.94
C ILE A 91 32.99 20.13 -25.53
N GLN A 92 34.07 19.63 -24.92
CA GLN A 92 34.52 20.06 -23.59
C GLN A 92 34.72 21.60 -23.49
N GLY A 93 35.20 22.22 -24.54
CA GLY A 93 35.40 23.67 -24.58
C GLY A 93 36.22 24.19 -23.37
N TRP A 94 35.70 25.21 -22.69
CA TRP A 94 36.36 25.79 -21.49
C TRP A 94 36.44 24.82 -20.31
N ARG A 95 35.54 23.79 -20.23
CA ARG A 95 35.67 22.73 -19.24
C ARG A 95 36.96 21.94 -19.38
N GLY A 96 37.48 21.81 -20.59
CA GLY A 96 38.77 21.19 -20.89
C GLY A 96 39.97 21.97 -20.29
N ALA A 97 39.84 23.27 -20.09
CA ALA A 97 40.87 24.09 -19.47
C ALA A 97 40.95 23.97 -17.93
N LEU A 98 39.95 23.35 -17.27
CA LEU A 98 39.91 23.18 -15.83
C LEU A 98 41.12 22.36 -15.35
N PRO A 99 41.87 22.86 -14.33
CA PRO A 99 43.01 22.13 -13.77
C PRO A 99 42.52 20.91 -12.97
N HIS A 100 43.29 19.83 -13.00
CA HIS A 100 43.06 18.59 -12.25
C HIS A 100 41.72 17.87 -12.58
N VAL A 101 41.05 18.24 -13.68
CA VAL A 101 39.87 17.52 -14.20
C VAL A 101 40.36 16.58 -15.30
N ARG A 102 39.98 15.32 -15.25
CA ARG A 102 40.26 14.35 -16.32
C ARG A 102 39.21 14.49 -17.40
N VAL A 103 39.64 14.63 -18.65
CA VAL A 103 38.80 14.77 -19.84
C VAL A 103 38.73 13.50 -20.64
N LYS A 104 39.67 12.58 -20.42
CA LYS A 104 39.71 11.25 -21.02
C LYS A 104 39.89 10.21 -19.93
N PRO A 105 39.27 9.02 -20.07
CA PRO A 105 39.55 7.93 -19.16
C PRO A 105 41.04 7.59 -19.19
N TYR A 106 41.58 7.26 -18.03
CA TYR A 106 42.96 6.80 -17.94
C TYR A 106 43.08 5.41 -18.56
N ILE A 107 43.91 5.28 -19.60
CA ILE A 107 44.24 3.98 -20.22
C ILE A 107 45.69 3.69 -19.81
N ARG A 108 45.86 2.57 -19.13
CA ARG A 108 47.21 2.09 -18.77
C ARG A 108 47.91 1.57 -20.01
N SER A 109 49.13 2.06 -20.29
CA SER A 109 49.96 1.65 -21.43
C SER A 109 51.18 0.84 -21.03
N GLN A 110 51.48 0.75 -19.73
CA GLN A 110 52.64 0.00 -19.21
C GLN A 110 52.17 -1.18 -18.38
N GLU A 111 52.92 -2.29 -18.44
CA GLU A 111 52.68 -3.44 -17.59
C GLU A 111 52.74 -3.08 -16.10
N MET A 112 52.00 -3.85 -15.30
CA MET A 112 52.02 -3.66 -13.86
C MET A 112 53.28 -4.29 -13.28
N THR A 113 54.15 -3.48 -12.78
CA THR A 113 55.24 -3.95 -11.93
C THR A 113 54.72 -4.29 -10.55
N VAL A 114 55.03 -5.49 -10.08
CA VAL A 114 54.68 -5.96 -8.74
C VAL A 114 55.45 -5.13 -7.70
N ASN A 115 54.79 -4.16 -7.09
CA ASN A 115 55.38 -3.43 -5.95
C ASN A 115 54.72 -3.94 -4.67
N SER A 116 55.52 -4.39 -3.72
CA SER A 116 55.13 -4.88 -2.39
C SER A 116 54.26 -3.89 -1.58
N TRP A 117 54.19 -2.65 -2.00
CA TRP A 117 53.43 -1.57 -1.36
C TRP A 117 52.18 -1.12 -2.13
N GLY A 118 51.72 -1.88 -3.11
CA GLY A 118 50.50 -1.56 -3.85
C GLY A 118 50.55 -0.31 -4.74
N GLY A 119 51.72 0.32 -4.88
CA GLY A 119 51.94 1.45 -5.78
C GLY A 119 51.80 1.04 -7.24
N GLY A 120 51.13 1.86 -8.06
CA GLY A 120 51.03 1.63 -9.50
C GLY A 120 49.84 0.77 -9.99
N ALA A 121 48.88 0.44 -9.12
CA ALA A 121 47.68 -0.33 -9.51
C ALA A 121 46.54 0.49 -10.22
N VAL A 122 46.81 1.78 -10.54
CA VAL A 122 45.87 2.63 -11.26
C VAL A 122 45.65 2.08 -12.67
N GLY A 123 44.38 1.83 -13.05
CA GLY A 123 44.01 1.26 -14.34
C GLY A 123 44.16 -0.28 -14.43
N ALA A 124 44.48 -0.97 -13.34
CA ALA A 124 44.70 -2.42 -13.32
C ALA A 124 43.45 -3.20 -13.78
N LEU A 125 42.26 -2.84 -13.35
CA LEU A 125 41.04 -3.51 -13.79
C LEU A 125 40.82 -3.38 -15.31
N GLN A 126 41.09 -2.19 -15.86
CA GLN A 126 40.99 -1.95 -17.31
C GLN A 126 42.06 -2.75 -18.08
N TRP A 127 43.25 -2.87 -17.51
CA TRP A 127 44.30 -3.75 -18.07
C TRP A 127 43.86 -5.20 -18.12
N VAL A 128 43.22 -5.72 -17.05
CA VAL A 128 42.67 -7.08 -17.03
C VAL A 128 41.59 -7.22 -18.11
N PHE A 129 40.72 -6.25 -18.31
CA PHE A 129 39.69 -6.31 -19.34
C PHE A 129 40.25 -6.17 -20.77
N ALA A 130 41.39 -5.49 -20.94
CA ALA A 130 42.07 -5.38 -22.22
C ALA A 130 42.97 -6.59 -22.57
N SER A 131 43.23 -7.50 -21.61
CA SER A 131 44.04 -8.71 -21.82
C SER A 131 43.30 -9.76 -22.66
N PRO A 132 43.99 -10.73 -23.24
CA PRO A 132 43.37 -11.82 -23.98
C PRO A 132 42.28 -12.52 -23.15
N GLY A 133 41.04 -12.58 -23.65
CA GLY A 133 39.87 -13.08 -22.91
C GLY A 133 39.26 -12.13 -21.87
N GLY A 134 39.86 -10.96 -21.67
CA GLY A 134 39.39 -9.95 -20.69
C GLY A 134 38.07 -9.32 -21.10
N ALA A 135 37.83 -9.09 -22.38
CA ALA A 135 36.55 -8.59 -22.87
C ALA A 135 35.38 -9.55 -22.57
N GLN A 136 35.61 -10.84 -22.67
CA GLN A 136 34.61 -11.86 -22.30
C GLN A 136 34.36 -11.86 -20.77
N LEU A 137 35.39 -11.66 -19.98
CA LEU A 137 35.28 -11.54 -18.52
C LEU A 137 34.49 -10.31 -18.14
N GLU A 138 34.74 -9.15 -18.76
CA GLU A 138 33.95 -7.94 -18.52
C GLU A 138 32.48 -8.14 -18.86
N ALA A 139 32.19 -8.75 -20.04
CA ALA A 139 30.80 -9.02 -20.44
C ALA A 139 30.09 -9.96 -19.46
N LYS A 140 30.75 -11.04 -19.04
CA LYS A 140 30.22 -11.93 -17.98
C LYS A 140 29.99 -11.20 -16.66
N PHE A 141 30.92 -10.35 -16.26
CA PHE A 141 30.80 -9.62 -15.02
C PHE A 141 29.67 -8.59 -15.08
N ARG A 142 29.53 -7.84 -16.17
CA ARG A 142 28.40 -6.97 -16.43
C ARG A 142 27.07 -7.75 -16.37
N GLN A 143 26.99 -8.89 -17.03
CA GLN A 143 25.82 -9.76 -16.97
C GLN A 143 25.54 -10.28 -15.55
N GLN A 144 26.56 -10.59 -14.77
CA GLN A 144 26.45 -11.00 -13.37
C GLN A 144 25.87 -9.88 -12.47
N ILE A 145 26.18 -8.61 -12.76
CA ILE A 145 25.69 -7.45 -12.01
C ILE A 145 24.25 -7.13 -12.37
N ILE A 146 23.91 -7.06 -13.67
CA ILE A 146 22.59 -6.63 -14.15
C ILE A 146 21.63 -7.79 -14.46
N GLY A 147 22.12 -9.03 -14.56
CA GLY A 147 21.33 -10.19 -14.96
C GLY A 147 20.20 -10.51 -13.96
N LYS A 148 19.08 -11.00 -14.49
CA LYS A 148 18.01 -11.58 -13.68
C LYS A 148 18.40 -13.00 -13.29
N THR A 149 18.50 -13.26 -12.00
CA THR A 149 18.73 -14.61 -11.49
C THR A 149 17.39 -15.32 -11.34
N ARG A 150 17.22 -16.47 -11.99
CA ARG A 150 16.05 -17.36 -11.80
C ARG A 150 16.22 -18.29 -10.58
N ALA A 151 17.29 -18.13 -9.80
CA ALA A 151 17.55 -18.95 -8.63
C ALA A 151 16.58 -18.61 -7.49
N LEU A 152 16.20 -19.62 -6.73
CA LEU A 152 15.33 -19.51 -5.56
C LEU A 152 15.95 -18.61 -4.48
N GLU A 153 17.27 -18.49 -4.45
CA GLU A 153 18.01 -17.70 -3.48
C GLU A 153 18.47 -16.36 -4.07
N ALA A 154 18.22 -15.32 -3.30
CA ALA A 154 18.74 -13.96 -3.40
C ALA A 154 18.53 -13.22 -4.74
N THR A 155 17.48 -12.48 -4.83
CA THR A 155 17.25 -11.47 -5.88
C THR A 155 18.21 -10.27 -5.78
N ARG A 156 18.84 -10.04 -4.60
CA ARG A 156 19.78 -8.94 -4.34
C ARG A 156 21.14 -9.48 -3.95
N ARG A 157 22.12 -9.32 -4.84
CA ARG A 157 23.51 -9.62 -4.54
C ARG A 157 24.19 -8.41 -3.91
N SER A 158 24.90 -8.63 -2.80
CA SER A 158 25.71 -7.59 -2.16
C SER A 158 26.96 -7.28 -2.99
N ARG A 159 27.55 -6.09 -2.78
CA ARG A 159 28.87 -5.74 -3.36
C ARG A 159 29.91 -6.82 -3.07
N GLN A 160 29.89 -7.39 -1.87
CA GLN A 160 30.79 -8.48 -1.48
C GLN A 160 30.55 -9.76 -2.27
N ALA A 161 29.30 -10.08 -2.62
CA ALA A 161 28.99 -11.24 -3.46
C ALA A 161 29.51 -11.06 -4.89
N HIS A 162 29.38 -9.88 -5.49
CA HIS A 162 29.94 -9.54 -6.78
C HIS A 162 31.48 -9.59 -6.77
N PHE A 163 32.10 -9.07 -5.71
CA PHE A 163 33.53 -9.14 -5.51
C PHE A 163 34.01 -10.59 -5.42
N LYS A 164 33.41 -11.43 -4.57
CA LYS A 164 33.76 -12.86 -4.45
C LYS A 164 33.65 -13.59 -5.77
N TRP A 165 32.57 -13.34 -6.52
CA TRP A 165 32.39 -13.95 -7.83
C TRP A 165 33.52 -13.57 -8.79
N PHE A 166 33.86 -12.28 -8.87
CA PHE A 166 34.90 -11.78 -9.75
C PHE A 166 36.29 -12.33 -9.40
N ILE A 167 36.61 -12.40 -8.11
CA ILE A 167 37.86 -13.01 -7.62
C ILE A 167 37.94 -14.49 -8.00
N ASN A 168 36.85 -15.24 -7.88
CA ASN A 168 36.83 -16.64 -8.27
C ASN A 168 37.03 -16.82 -9.78
N GLU A 169 36.39 -16.01 -10.62
CA GLU A 169 36.61 -16.02 -12.09
C GLU A 169 38.11 -15.74 -12.46
N LEU A 170 38.77 -14.86 -11.72
CA LEU A 170 40.20 -14.59 -11.92
C LEU A 170 41.07 -15.75 -11.44
N ARG A 171 40.71 -16.43 -10.35
CA ARG A 171 41.40 -17.64 -9.87
C ARG A 171 41.34 -18.76 -10.94
N GLU A 172 40.16 -19.01 -11.46
CA GLU A 172 39.97 -20.01 -12.53
C GLU A 172 40.81 -19.71 -13.78
N ARG A 173 41.09 -18.43 -14.02
CA ARG A 173 41.96 -17.98 -15.13
C ARG A 173 43.46 -17.90 -14.78
N GLY A 174 43.85 -18.36 -13.58
CA GLY A 174 45.24 -18.47 -13.16
C GLY A 174 45.93 -17.17 -12.75
N TYR A 175 45.17 -16.08 -12.50
CA TYR A 175 45.75 -14.79 -12.06
C TYR A 175 46.44 -14.90 -10.70
N GLU A 176 45.86 -15.69 -9.77
CA GLU A 176 46.44 -15.91 -8.45
C GLU A 176 47.80 -16.63 -8.54
N GLN A 177 47.90 -17.68 -9.37
CA GLN A 177 49.12 -18.44 -9.55
C GLN A 177 50.24 -17.60 -10.18
N ARG A 178 49.91 -16.66 -11.04
CA ARG A 178 50.85 -15.73 -11.66
C ARG A 178 51.20 -14.54 -10.80
N GLY A 179 50.57 -14.39 -9.60
CA GLY A 179 50.77 -13.24 -8.72
C GLY A 179 50.35 -11.91 -9.34
N GLU A 180 49.37 -11.96 -10.26
CA GLU A 180 48.87 -10.79 -10.96
C GLU A 180 47.81 -10.04 -10.13
N TRP A 181 47.52 -8.79 -10.51
CA TRP A 181 46.41 -8.04 -9.90
C TRP A 181 45.10 -8.82 -10.07
N PRO A 182 44.25 -8.92 -9.02
CA PRO A 182 44.29 -8.22 -7.75
C PRO A 182 45.01 -8.93 -6.60
N PHE A 183 45.60 -10.09 -6.81
CA PHE A 183 46.18 -10.93 -5.76
C PHE A 183 47.50 -10.38 -5.19
N ASN A 184 48.14 -9.43 -5.89
CA ASN A 184 49.39 -8.76 -5.48
C ASN A 184 49.15 -7.45 -4.72
N VAL A 185 47.92 -7.12 -4.34
CA VAL A 185 47.58 -5.93 -3.58
C VAL A 185 46.83 -6.28 -2.29
N GLU A 186 47.10 -5.53 -1.22
CA GLU A 186 46.63 -5.82 0.14
C GLU A 186 45.10 -6.08 0.25
N ARG A 187 44.30 -5.26 -0.44
CA ARG A 187 42.84 -5.36 -0.41
C ARG A 187 42.23 -6.06 -1.61
N MET A 188 43.02 -6.86 -2.33
CA MET A 188 42.58 -7.61 -3.53
C MET A 188 41.74 -6.78 -4.50
N GLY A 189 42.05 -5.49 -4.66
CA GLY A 189 41.31 -4.61 -5.56
C GLY A 189 39.85 -4.33 -5.21
N TYR A 190 39.40 -4.62 -3.99
CA TYR A 190 38.00 -4.53 -3.56
C TYR A 190 37.35 -3.18 -3.91
N ILE A 191 38.01 -2.06 -3.61
CA ILE A 191 37.47 -0.72 -3.88
C ILE A 191 37.26 -0.51 -5.39
N THR A 192 38.23 -0.91 -6.22
CA THR A 192 38.17 -0.75 -7.68
C THR A 192 37.06 -1.62 -8.30
N ILE A 193 36.93 -2.86 -7.83
CA ILE A 193 35.90 -3.79 -8.28
C ILE A 193 34.51 -3.28 -7.87
N CYS A 194 34.32 -2.82 -6.62
CA CYS A 194 33.06 -2.24 -6.17
C CYS A 194 32.70 -0.97 -6.94
N ALA A 195 33.67 -0.09 -7.21
CA ALA A 195 33.44 1.11 -8.02
C ALA A 195 33.00 0.77 -9.45
N PHE A 196 33.50 -0.33 -10.01
CA PHE A 196 33.02 -0.83 -11.30
C PHE A 196 31.58 -1.33 -11.21
N VAL A 197 31.22 -2.09 -10.15
CA VAL A 197 29.84 -2.54 -9.92
C VAL A 197 28.88 -1.35 -9.82
N ASP A 198 29.24 -0.33 -9.05
CA ASP A 198 28.44 0.88 -8.89
C ASP A 198 28.28 1.65 -10.21
N ARG A 199 29.30 1.70 -11.04
CA ARG A 199 29.25 2.30 -12.38
C ARG A 199 28.28 1.55 -13.29
N VAL A 200 28.39 0.22 -13.35
CA VAL A 200 27.50 -0.63 -14.18
C VAL A 200 26.05 -0.47 -13.74
N LEU A 201 25.80 -0.35 -12.42
CA LEU A 201 24.45 -0.09 -11.90
C LEU A 201 23.97 1.32 -12.26
N ALA A 202 24.85 2.33 -12.24
CA ALA A 202 24.53 3.70 -12.65
C ALA A 202 24.22 3.81 -14.15
N GLU A 203 24.93 3.05 -15.00
CA GLU A 203 24.65 2.93 -16.45
C GLU A 203 23.29 2.27 -16.72
N ASN A 204 22.70 1.55 -15.74
CA ASN A 204 21.45 0.84 -15.85
C ASN A 204 20.45 1.22 -14.73
N PRO A 205 19.96 2.47 -14.66
CA PRO A 205 19.20 2.99 -13.54
C PRO A 205 17.90 2.24 -13.27
N ALA A 206 17.18 1.81 -14.31
CA ALA A 206 15.96 1.03 -14.14
C ALA A 206 16.21 -0.33 -13.46
N ARG A 207 17.31 -0.97 -13.82
CA ARG A 207 17.73 -2.24 -13.19
C ARG A 207 18.26 -2.04 -11.78
N HIS A 208 18.99 -0.94 -11.56
CA HIS A 208 19.47 -0.56 -10.23
C HIS A 208 18.30 -0.38 -9.25
N ILE A 209 17.25 0.35 -9.64
CA ILE A 209 16.05 0.53 -8.83
C ILE A 209 15.37 -0.81 -8.54
N GLU A 210 15.26 -1.70 -9.55
CA GLU A 210 14.68 -3.03 -9.38
C GLU A 210 15.49 -3.88 -8.37
N ILE A 211 16.83 -3.83 -8.42
CA ILE A 211 17.70 -4.55 -7.50
C ILE A 211 17.60 -4.01 -6.07
N VAL A 212 17.56 -2.68 -5.89
CA VAL A 212 17.58 -2.04 -4.57
C VAL A 212 16.21 -2.02 -3.91
N ALA A 213 15.17 -1.66 -4.65
CA ALA A 213 13.82 -1.42 -4.15
C ALA A 213 12.77 -2.44 -4.63
N GLY A 214 13.20 -3.45 -5.38
CA GLY A 214 12.35 -4.49 -5.94
C GLY A 214 11.41 -3.97 -7.04
N GLU A 215 10.47 -4.82 -7.45
CA GLU A 215 9.52 -4.50 -8.51
C GLU A 215 8.60 -3.32 -8.13
N THR A 216 8.30 -3.19 -6.84
CA THR A 216 7.52 -2.05 -6.31
C THR A 216 8.26 -0.73 -6.47
N GLY A 217 9.57 -0.68 -6.17
CA GLY A 217 10.39 0.50 -6.40
C GLY A 217 10.49 0.88 -7.87
N LYS A 218 10.64 -0.12 -8.74
CA LYS A 218 10.66 0.07 -10.19
C LYS A 218 9.34 0.65 -10.71
N ARG A 219 8.20 0.18 -10.18
CA ARG A 219 6.88 0.74 -10.52
C ARG A 219 6.76 2.20 -10.08
N LYS A 220 7.17 2.51 -8.86
CA LYS A 220 7.16 3.89 -8.32
C LYS A 220 8.09 4.84 -9.06
N ALA A 221 9.21 4.35 -9.57
CA ALA A 221 10.19 5.14 -10.32
C ALA A 221 9.81 5.38 -11.78
N LYS A 222 8.76 4.74 -12.29
CA LYS A 222 8.28 5.03 -13.65
C LYS A 222 7.71 6.45 -13.70
N ALA A 223 8.22 7.26 -14.60
CA ALA A 223 7.60 8.52 -14.99
C ALA A 223 6.17 8.27 -15.48
N GLY A 224 5.29 9.24 -15.32
CA GLY A 224 3.98 9.21 -15.94
C GLY A 224 4.08 8.96 -17.44
N ASP A 225 3.00 8.50 -18.04
CA ASP A 225 2.92 8.27 -19.49
C ASP A 225 2.77 9.57 -20.30
N GLY A 226 2.81 10.72 -19.61
CA GLY A 226 2.67 12.05 -20.25
C GLY A 226 1.23 12.37 -20.70
N VAL A 227 0.28 11.46 -20.46
CA VAL A 227 -1.12 11.69 -20.80
C VAL A 227 -1.80 12.47 -19.69
N ASP A 228 -2.29 13.66 -20.02
CA ASP A 228 -3.13 14.44 -19.12
C ASP A 228 -4.51 13.78 -19.01
N ARG A 229 -4.93 13.47 -17.79
CA ARG A 229 -6.20 12.82 -17.49
C ARG A 229 -7.07 13.72 -16.65
N PRO A 230 -8.37 13.82 -16.96
CA PRO A 230 -9.27 14.61 -16.15
C PRO A 230 -9.31 14.08 -14.72
N ALA A 231 -9.46 14.97 -13.76
CA ALA A 231 -9.67 14.62 -12.37
C ALA A 231 -10.96 13.79 -12.24
N LEU A 232 -10.91 12.76 -11.39
CA LEU A 232 -12.08 11.95 -11.09
C LEU A 232 -13.17 12.83 -10.45
N ARG A 233 -14.42 12.58 -10.84
CA ARG A 233 -15.59 13.19 -10.21
C ARG A 233 -15.87 12.48 -8.89
N VAL A 234 -16.54 13.19 -7.99
CA VAL A 234 -16.99 12.62 -6.71
C VAL A 234 -17.92 11.43 -6.98
N PHE A 235 -17.70 10.32 -6.28
CA PHE A 235 -18.36 9.02 -6.49
C PHE A 235 -18.20 8.43 -7.90
N GLU A 236 -17.18 8.84 -8.65
CA GLU A 236 -16.83 8.12 -9.88
C GLU A 236 -16.11 6.82 -9.57
N ARG A 237 -15.13 6.84 -8.65
CA ARG A 237 -14.35 5.66 -8.27
C ARG A 237 -14.25 5.48 -6.75
N VAL A 238 -14.48 4.23 -6.34
CA VAL A 238 -14.22 3.78 -4.96
C VAL A 238 -13.16 2.69 -4.99
N GLU A 239 -12.11 2.84 -4.18
CA GLU A 239 -11.12 1.80 -3.90
C GLU A 239 -11.57 0.97 -2.70
N CYS A 240 -11.49 -0.36 -2.82
CA CYS A 240 -11.72 -1.30 -1.73
C CYS A 240 -10.51 -2.20 -1.54
N ASP A 241 -10.07 -2.35 -0.30
CA ASP A 241 -8.99 -3.25 0.06
C ASP A 241 -9.19 -3.85 1.44
N ALA A 242 -8.53 -5.00 1.66
CA ALA A 242 -8.52 -5.69 2.93
C ALA A 242 -7.12 -5.67 3.54
N HIS A 243 -7.00 -5.14 4.75
CA HIS A 243 -5.75 -5.05 5.48
C HIS A 243 -5.77 -5.89 6.75
N LYS A 244 -4.72 -6.66 6.97
CA LYS A 244 -4.56 -7.46 8.19
C LYS A 244 -3.96 -6.62 9.30
N LEU A 245 -4.71 -6.36 10.35
CA LEU A 245 -4.29 -5.49 11.45
C LEU A 245 -3.00 -5.98 12.11
N ASP A 246 -2.05 -5.07 12.29
CA ASP A 246 -0.72 -5.35 12.85
C ASP A 246 -0.73 -5.33 14.40
N ALA A 247 -1.71 -6.00 14.99
CA ALA A 247 -1.82 -6.13 16.44
C ALA A 247 -2.29 -7.52 16.84
N ARG A 248 -1.83 -7.97 18.01
CA ARG A 248 -2.35 -9.15 18.69
C ARG A 248 -3.42 -8.72 19.69
N MET A 249 -4.48 -9.47 19.75
CA MET A 249 -5.64 -9.17 20.58
C MET A 249 -6.04 -10.41 21.37
N VAL A 250 -6.75 -10.16 22.46
CA VAL A 250 -7.37 -11.19 23.29
C VAL A 250 -8.89 -11.00 23.34
N VAL A 251 -9.60 -12.05 23.72
CA VAL A 251 -11.01 -12.00 24.06
C VAL A 251 -11.19 -12.66 25.42
N MET A 252 -12.09 -12.11 26.22
CA MET A 252 -12.48 -12.71 27.49
C MET A 252 -13.47 -13.84 27.21
N VAL A 253 -13.12 -15.04 27.68
CA VAL A 253 -13.96 -16.26 27.58
C VAL A 253 -14.33 -16.67 28.97
N PRO A 254 -15.61 -17.02 29.24
CA PRO A 254 -16.00 -17.57 30.56
C PRO A 254 -15.19 -18.80 30.90
N SER A 255 -14.70 -18.87 32.14
CA SER A 255 -13.93 -20.01 32.64
C SER A 255 -14.86 -21.04 33.30
N PRO A 256 -14.64 -22.36 33.11
CA PRO A 256 -15.36 -23.39 33.83
C PRO A 256 -15.22 -23.30 35.35
N HIS A 257 -14.15 -22.64 35.82
CA HIS A 257 -13.88 -22.44 37.25
C HIS A 257 -14.47 -21.15 37.82
N GLY A 258 -15.28 -20.44 37.03
CA GLY A 258 -15.86 -19.14 37.36
C GLY A 258 -14.99 -17.96 36.87
N GLY A 259 -15.62 -16.81 36.62
CA GLY A 259 -14.95 -15.62 36.08
C GLY A 259 -14.64 -15.72 34.59
N PHE A 260 -13.69 -14.90 34.15
CA PHE A 260 -13.29 -14.81 32.74
C PHE A 260 -11.77 -14.96 32.60
N GLU A 261 -11.34 -15.64 31.56
CA GLU A 261 -9.95 -15.77 31.17
C GLU A 261 -9.65 -15.13 29.82
N SER A 262 -8.50 -14.45 29.72
CA SER A 262 -8.06 -13.85 28.48
C SER A 262 -7.48 -14.90 27.53
N LYS A 263 -8.05 -15.02 26.33
CA LYS A 263 -7.59 -15.95 25.31
C LYS A 263 -7.23 -15.20 24.03
N LYS A 264 -6.08 -15.57 23.44
CA LYS A 264 -5.62 -14.96 22.21
C LYS A 264 -6.55 -15.26 21.03
N ILE A 265 -6.69 -14.31 20.12
CA ILE A 265 -7.36 -14.48 18.85
C ILE A 265 -6.36 -14.37 17.70
N HIS A 266 -6.76 -14.83 16.52
CA HIS A 266 -5.97 -14.61 15.30
C HIS A 266 -5.99 -13.13 14.90
N ARG A 267 -5.05 -12.71 14.05
CA ARG A 267 -5.06 -11.34 13.49
C ARG A 267 -6.31 -11.15 12.66
N LEU A 268 -6.98 -10.01 12.86
CA LEU A 268 -8.20 -9.67 12.18
C LEU A 268 -7.93 -8.90 10.88
N TRP A 269 -8.91 -8.90 10.00
CA TRP A 269 -8.89 -8.13 8.76
C TRP A 269 -9.84 -6.95 8.87
N VAL A 270 -9.42 -5.79 8.39
CA VAL A 270 -10.30 -4.65 8.14
C VAL A 270 -10.45 -4.47 6.64
N ILE A 271 -11.68 -4.42 6.17
CA ILE A 271 -12.03 -4.08 4.80
C ILE A 271 -12.47 -2.62 4.80
N VAL A 272 -11.92 -1.80 3.92
CA VAL A 272 -12.19 -0.37 3.86
C VAL A 272 -12.57 0.03 2.44
N LEU A 273 -13.49 0.98 2.33
CA LEU A 273 -13.88 1.62 1.07
C LEU A 273 -13.53 3.10 1.14
N ILE A 274 -12.77 3.58 0.15
CA ILE A 274 -12.35 4.98 0.03
C ILE A 274 -12.89 5.56 -1.28
N GLU A 275 -13.57 6.69 -1.20
CA GLU A 275 -13.92 7.52 -2.35
C GLU A 275 -12.68 8.27 -2.83
N VAL A 276 -12.32 8.08 -4.10
CA VAL A 276 -10.98 8.46 -4.60
C VAL A 276 -10.79 9.97 -4.73
N ALA A 277 -11.81 10.70 -5.19
CA ALA A 277 -11.69 12.13 -5.46
C ALA A 277 -11.56 12.97 -4.16
N SER A 278 -12.26 12.58 -3.11
CA SER A 278 -12.21 13.22 -1.79
C SER A 278 -11.25 12.55 -0.83
N ARG A 279 -10.86 11.29 -1.08
CA ARG A 279 -10.15 10.40 -0.15
C ARG A 279 -10.92 10.08 1.12
N ALA A 280 -12.23 10.31 1.12
CA ALA A 280 -13.06 9.99 2.27
C ALA A 280 -13.26 8.48 2.40
N VAL A 281 -13.04 7.95 3.59
CA VAL A 281 -13.50 6.60 3.94
C VAL A 281 -15.01 6.65 4.05
N ILE A 282 -15.70 5.93 3.17
CA ILE A 282 -17.17 5.89 3.10
C ILE A 282 -17.76 4.71 3.87
N GLY A 283 -16.97 3.67 4.12
CA GLY A 283 -17.40 2.50 4.85
C GLY A 283 -16.26 1.56 5.20
N TYR A 284 -16.46 0.76 6.24
CA TYR A 284 -15.49 -0.26 6.64
C TYR A 284 -16.18 -1.43 7.34
N HIS A 285 -15.50 -2.59 7.38
CA HIS A 285 -15.93 -3.75 8.13
C HIS A 285 -14.73 -4.47 8.78
N LEU A 286 -14.84 -4.79 10.07
CA LEU A 286 -13.87 -5.63 10.78
C LEU A 286 -14.33 -7.09 10.69
N SER A 287 -13.59 -7.91 9.97
CA SER A 287 -13.85 -9.34 9.85
C SER A 287 -13.27 -10.09 11.04
N LEU A 288 -14.11 -10.88 11.68
CA LEU A 288 -13.76 -11.77 12.80
C LEU A 288 -13.27 -13.13 12.29
N ARG A 289 -13.15 -13.33 10.99
CA ARG A 289 -12.71 -14.57 10.33
C ARG A 289 -11.18 -14.60 10.22
N LYS A 290 -10.62 -15.80 10.12
CA LYS A 290 -9.18 -15.97 9.92
C LYS A 290 -8.70 -15.36 8.60
N GLU A 291 -9.51 -15.47 7.56
CA GLU A 291 -9.26 -14.92 6.23
C GLU A 291 -10.51 -14.16 5.75
N CYS A 292 -10.28 -13.10 4.98
CA CYS A 292 -11.33 -12.27 4.39
C CYS A 292 -12.18 -13.10 3.41
N SER A 293 -13.48 -12.92 3.45
CA SER A 293 -14.43 -13.59 2.58
C SER A 293 -15.28 -12.61 1.74
N ALA A 294 -15.90 -13.11 0.69
CA ALA A 294 -16.84 -12.32 -0.12
C ALA A 294 -17.98 -11.69 0.72
N GLU A 295 -18.42 -12.37 1.77
CA GLU A 295 -19.44 -11.85 2.69
C GLU A 295 -18.91 -10.64 3.49
N ASP A 296 -17.64 -10.67 3.94
CA ASP A 296 -17.04 -9.55 4.66
C ASP A 296 -16.93 -8.31 3.75
N VAL A 297 -16.59 -8.49 2.48
CA VAL A 297 -16.59 -7.42 1.48
C VAL A 297 -17.98 -6.84 1.27
N LEU A 298 -19.00 -7.70 1.10
CA LEU A 298 -20.39 -7.25 0.96
C LEU A 298 -20.89 -6.52 2.21
N ARG A 299 -20.48 -6.93 3.41
CA ARG A 299 -20.78 -6.23 4.66
C ARG A 299 -20.13 -4.82 4.70
N ALA A 300 -18.91 -4.69 4.20
CA ALA A 300 -18.26 -3.39 4.08
C ALA A 300 -18.98 -2.47 3.08
N ILE A 301 -19.41 -3.02 1.94
CA ILE A 301 -20.21 -2.29 0.95
C ILE A 301 -21.58 -1.92 1.52
N LYS A 302 -22.29 -2.83 2.19
CA LYS A 302 -23.56 -2.53 2.86
C LYS A 302 -23.42 -1.38 3.86
N LYS A 303 -22.36 -1.41 4.67
CA LYS A 303 -22.06 -0.33 5.63
C LYS A 303 -21.74 1.01 4.99
N SER A 304 -21.17 1.05 3.80
CA SER A 304 -20.94 2.31 3.08
C SER A 304 -22.21 2.93 2.51
N LEU A 305 -23.25 2.11 2.32
CA LEU A 305 -24.56 2.53 1.80
C LEU A 305 -25.60 2.77 2.90
N THR A 306 -25.29 2.44 4.15
CA THR A 306 -26.18 2.64 5.30
C THR A 306 -25.64 3.76 6.21
N THR A 307 -26.50 4.32 7.06
CA THR A 307 -26.09 5.35 8.02
C THR A 307 -25.10 4.75 9.02
N TRP A 308 -23.91 5.36 9.11
CA TRP A 308 -22.97 5.06 10.17
C TRP A 308 -23.35 5.78 11.45
N THR A 309 -23.21 5.11 12.58
CA THR A 309 -23.40 5.68 13.92
C THR A 309 -22.14 5.49 14.74
N PRO A 310 -21.65 6.53 15.46
CA PRO A 310 -20.47 6.42 16.30
C PRO A 310 -20.68 5.37 17.41
N LEU A 311 -19.63 4.63 17.71
CA LEU A 311 -19.64 3.71 18.85
C LEU A 311 -19.59 4.50 20.18
N THR A 312 -20.25 3.98 21.20
CA THR A 312 -20.06 4.47 22.57
C THR A 312 -18.68 4.00 23.06
N ILE A 313 -17.77 4.95 23.27
CA ILE A 313 -16.41 4.65 23.73
C ILE A 313 -16.43 4.29 25.21
N GLN A 314 -16.01 3.07 25.52
CA GLN A 314 -15.99 2.53 26.90
C GLN A 314 -14.60 2.03 27.32
N PHE A 315 -13.84 1.51 26.37
CA PHE A 315 -12.56 0.84 26.63
C PHE A 315 -11.37 1.68 26.14
N SER A 316 -11.56 2.45 25.07
CA SER A 316 -10.50 3.24 24.47
C SER A 316 -10.42 4.63 25.11
N SER A 317 -9.20 5.14 25.29
CA SER A 317 -8.95 6.54 25.67
C SER A 317 -9.04 7.52 24.47
N ASN A 318 -9.19 7.00 23.25
CA ASN A 318 -9.33 7.83 22.06
C ASN A 318 -10.77 8.35 21.95
N ALA A 319 -10.88 9.62 21.62
CA ALA A 319 -12.16 10.28 21.37
C ALA A 319 -12.33 10.63 19.90
N TYR A 320 -13.58 10.81 19.48
CA TYR A 320 -13.86 11.40 18.16
C TYR A 320 -13.49 12.87 18.17
N ASN A 321 -12.77 13.30 17.15
CA ASN A 321 -12.50 14.72 16.92
C ASN A 321 -13.81 15.45 16.57
N LYS A 322 -13.83 16.76 16.76
CA LYS A 322 -14.98 17.58 16.34
C LYS A 322 -15.21 17.41 14.83
N GLY A 323 -16.41 17.03 14.45
CA GLY A 323 -16.79 16.78 13.06
C GLY A 323 -16.28 15.46 12.47
N ALA A 324 -15.71 14.57 13.30
CA ALA A 324 -15.32 13.25 12.86
C ALA A 324 -16.52 12.35 12.57
N GLY A 325 -16.42 11.54 11.53
CA GLY A 325 -17.45 10.59 11.14
C GLY A 325 -17.25 10.03 9.74
N LEU A 326 -18.22 9.25 9.31
CA LEU A 326 -18.31 8.83 7.92
C LEU A 326 -19.33 9.73 7.19
N PRO A 327 -19.26 9.84 5.84
CA PRO A 327 -20.14 10.72 5.07
C PRO A 327 -21.63 10.52 5.37
N SER A 328 -22.09 9.27 5.48
CA SER A 328 -23.50 8.92 5.75
C SER A 328 -24.02 9.38 7.12
N HIS A 329 -23.13 9.69 8.07
CA HIS A 329 -23.47 10.31 9.35
C HIS A 329 -23.55 11.84 9.25
N CYS A 330 -22.61 12.43 8.50
CA CYS A 330 -22.48 13.89 8.39
C CYS A 330 -23.64 14.50 7.57
N SER A 331 -24.12 13.77 6.54
CA SER A 331 -25.26 14.25 5.73
C SER A 331 -26.05 13.07 5.15
N SER A 332 -27.38 13.20 5.23
CA SER A 332 -28.32 12.20 4.67
C SER A 332 -28.19 12.02 3.16
N GLN A 333 -27.66 13.02 2.42
CA GLN A 333 -27.42 12.92 0.96
C GLN A 333 -26.43 11.82 0.59
N TYR A 334 -25.57 11.38 1.52
CA TYR A 334 -24.59 10.32 1.29
C TYR A 334 -25.09 8.93 1.69
N VAL A 335 -26.26 8.83 2.30
CA VAL A 335 -26.87 7.52 2.60
C VAL A 335 -27.34 6.88 1.31
N GLY A 336 -26.85 5.68 1.03
CA GLY A 336 -27.13 4.96 -0.22
C GLY A 336 -26.37 5.50 -1.46
N ALA A 337 -25.45 6.48 -1.30
CA ALA A 337 -24.75 7.07 -2.42
C ALA A 337 -23.93 6.02 -3.20
N CYS A 338 -24.25 5.89 -4.49
CA CYS A 338 -23.64 4.94 -5.42
C CYS A 338 -22.46 5.55 -6.17
N TRP A 339 -21.56 4.70 -6.63
CA TRP A 339 -20.39 5.06 -7.46
C TRP A 339 -20.41 4.35 -8.80
N ASP A 340 -19.53 4.75 -9.73
CA ASP A 340 -19.52 4.22 -11.09
C ASP A 340 -18.47 3.12 -11.29
N GLU A 341 -17.31 3.22 -10.63
CA GLU A 341 -16.21 2.27 -10.74
C GLU A 341 -15.77 1.74 -9.37
N PHE A 342 -15.58 0.43 -9.29
CA PHE A 342 -15.13 -0.26 -8.09
C PHE A 342 -13.76 -0.88 -8.31
N SER A 343 -12.74 -0.30 -7.68
CA SER A 343 -11.34 -0.71 -7.78
C SER A 343 -10.98 -1.65 -6.64
N VAL A 344 -10.66 -2.89 -6.98
CA VAL A 344 -10.30 -3.95 -6.02
C VAL A 344 -8.97 -4.59 -6.37
N ASP A 345 -8.35 -5.31 -5.43
CA ASP A 345 -7.19 -6.15 -5.71
C ASP A 345 -7.60 -7.42 -6.48
N GLY A 346 -6.61 -8.22 -6.87
CA GLY A 346 -6.83 -9.50 -7.53
C GLY A 346 -7.32 -10.62 -6.60
N ALA A 347 -7.62 -10.33 -5.35
CA ALA A 347 -8.05 -11.34 -4.41
C ALA A 347 -9.42 -11.93 -4.79
N MET A 348 -9.52 -13.25 -4.73
CA MET A 348 -10.74 -13.98 -5.11
C MET A 348 -12.00 -13.51 -4.38
N ALA A 349 -11.84 -13.06 -3.12
CA ALA A 349 -12.95 -12.56 -2.32
C ALA A 349 -13.61 -11.31 -2.92
N ASN A 350 -12.82 -10.47 -3.61
CA ASN A 350 -13.27 -9.19 -4.13
C ASN A 350 -13.83 -9.28 -5.56
N ILE A 351 -13.39 -10.26 -6.35
CA ILE A 351 -13.75 -10.41 -7.77
C ILE A 351 -14.65 -11.63 -8.06
N CYS A 352 -15.10 -12.36 -7.04
CA CYS A 352 -16.02 -13.47 -7.27
C CYS A 352 -17.43 -12.97 -7.67
N LYS A 353 -18.17 -13.80 -8.40
CA LYS A 353 -19.54 -13.47 -8.85
C LYS A 353 -20.48 -13.04 -7.72
N ARG A 354 -20.25 -13.52 -6.49
CA ARG A 354 -21.05 -13.15 -5.33
C ARG A 354 -20.90 -11.67 -4.95
N VAL A 355 -19.74 -11.07 -5.19
CA VAL A 355 -19.47 -9.64 -4.96
C VAL A 355 -19.83 -8.82 -6.20
N GLU A 356 -19.45 -9.30 -7.39
CA GLU A 356 -19.65 -8.59 -8.65
C GLU A 356 -21.14 -8.31 -8.94
N GLN A 357 -22.00 -9.32 -8.77
CA GLN A 357 -23.41 -9.18 -9.07
C GLN A 357 -24.12 -8.11 -8.21
N PRO A 358 -24.02 -8.11 -6.86
CA PRO A 358 -24.61 -7.05 -6.05
C PRO A 358 -24.05 -5.65 -6.34
N ILE A 359 -22.76 -5.53 -6.68
CA ILE A 359 -22.16 -4.25 -7.09
C ILE A 359 -22.81 -3.73 -8.36
N GLN A 360 -23.02 -4.59 -9.36
CA GLN A 360 -23.65 -4.19 -10.62
C GLN A 360 -25.14 -3.91 -10.45
N ASP A 361 -25.86 -4.77 -9.73
CA ASP A 361 -27.32 -4.70 -9.63
C ASP A 361 -27.82 -3.64 -8.65
N ILE A 362 -27.12 -3.41 -7.55
CA ILE A 362 -27.55 -2.53 -6.46
C ILE A 362 -26.85 -1.18 -6.53
N VAL A 363 -25.51 -1.18 -6.66
CA VAL A 363 -24.72 0.06 -6.73
C VAL A 363 -24.69 0.62 -8.15
N GLY A 364 -24.82 -0.22 -9.15
CA GLY A 364 -24.68 0.16 -10.56
C GLY A 364 -23.23 0.44 -10.96
N ALA A 365 -22.26 -0.10 -10.18
CA ALA A 365 -20.86 0.07 -10.42
C ALA A 365 -20.26 -1.11 -11.19
N ARG A 366 -19.24 -0.84 -11.99
CA ARG A 366 -18.45 -1.88 -12.64
C ARG A 366 -17.16 -2.13 -11.86
N ILE A 367 -16.73 -3.39 -11.81
CA ILE A 367 -15.42 -3.73 -11.26
C ILE A 367 -14.33 -3.31 -12.26
N LEU A 368 -13.43 -2.45 -11.82
CA LEU A 368 -12.36 -1.91 -12.64
C LEU A 368 -11.22 -2.92 -12.78
N LYS A 369 -11.02 -3.41 -14.00
CA LYS A 369 -9.88 -4.29 -14.34
C LYS A 369 -8.67 -3.46 -14.76
N PRO A 370 -7.43 -3.97 -14.63
CA PRO A 370 -6.25 -3.29 -15.15
C PRO A 370 -6.39 -3.07 -16.66
N GLN A 371 -5.95 -1.89 -17.11
CA GLN A 371 -5.98 -1.51 -18.54
C GLN A 371 -7.38 -1.55 -19.17
N ASP A 372 -8.43 -1.36 -18.36
CA ASP A 372 -9.78 -1.26 -18.88
C ASP A 372 -9.88 -0.05 -19.82
N PRO A 373 -10.10 -0.23 -21.14
CA PRO A 373 -10.13 0.86 -22.10
C PRO A 373 -11.34 1.77 -21.91
N THR A 374 -12.34 1.33 -21.15
CA THR A 374 -13.55 2.11 -20.87
C THR A 374 -13.42 2.95 -19.60
N SER A 375 -12.34 2.82 -18.85
CA SER A 375 -12.05 3.64 -17.68
C SER A 375 -11.37 4.95 -18.10
N TYR A 376 -11.86 6.07 -17.59
CA TYR A 376 -11.26 7.39 -17.78
C TYR A 376 -9.83 7.47 -17.26
N SER A 377 -9.55 6.77 -16.17
CA SER A 377 -8.24 6.71 -15.54
C SER A 377 -7.85 5.23 -15.44
N SER A 378 -7.13 4.75 -16.44
CA SER A 378 -6.71 3.35 -16.48
C SER A 378 -5.79 3.02 -15.31
N ARG A 379 -6.03 1.89 -14.67
CA ARG A 379 -5.10 1.30 -13.71
C ARG A 379 -3.93 0.67 -14.44
N ARG A 380 -2.73 0.89 -13.93
CA ARG A 380 -1.52 0.25 -14.48
C ARG A 380 -1.42 -1.21 -14.08
N SER A 381 -1.91 -1.56 -12.90
CA SER A 381 -1.95 -2.92 -12.36
C SER A 381 -3.12 -3.07 -11.38
N LEU A 382 -3.45 -4.31 -11.00
CA LEU A 382 -4.42 -4.59 -9.94
C LEU A 382 -4.01 -3.97 -8.59
N ASP A 383 -2.70 -3.80 -8.37
CA ASP A 383 -2.16 -3.25 -7.12
C ASP A 383 -2.05 -1.71 -7.13
N ASP A 384 -2.51 -1.03 -8.19
CA ASP A 384 -2.41 0.43 -8.30
C ASP A 384 -3.60 1.10 -7.60
N ARG A 385 -3.53 1.17 -6.26
CA ARG A 385 -4.54 1.75 -5.37
C ARG A 385 -3.88 2.65 -4.33
N PRO A 386 -3.30 3.79 -4.78
CA PRO A 386 -2.42 4.60 -3.94
C PRO A 386 -3.12 5.24 -2.75
N PHE A 387 -4.43 5.51 -2.85
CA PHE A 387 -5.15 6.22 -1.79
C PHE A 387 -5.45 5.31 -0.61
N ILE A 388 -5.94 4.09 -0.87
CA ILE A 388 -6.21 3.13 0.19
C ILE A 388 -4.92 2.57 0.81
N GLU A 389 -3.86 2.38 0.02
CA GLU A 389 -2.53 2.01 0.54
C GLU A 389 -1.97 3.11 1.47
N SER A 390 -2.10 4.37 1.06
CA SER A 390 -1.69 5.53 1.89
C SER A 390 -2.49 5.58 3.19
N PHE A 391 -3.81 5.34 3.13
CA PHE A 391 -4.68 5.27 4.30
C PHE A 391 -4.24 4.18 5.27
N PHE A 392 -3.98 2.94 4.80
CA PHE A 392 -3.51 1.88 5.69
C PHE A 392 -2.16 2.19 6.33
N GLY A 393 -1.26 2.85 5.59
CA GLY A 393 -0.01 3.37 6.16
C GLY A 393 -0.24 4.35 7.30
N GLN A 394 -1.20 5.27 7.16
CA GLN A 394 -1.58 6.23 8.21
C GLN A 394 -2.29 5.55 9.38
N LEU A 395 -3.20 4.61 9.12
CA LEU A 395 -3.90 3.83 10.14
C LEU A 395 -2.91 3.04 11.01
N ALA A 396 -1.93 2.40 10.38
CA ALA A 396 -0.88 1.68 11.07
C ALA A 396 0.00 2.62 11.92
N ALA A 397 0.54 3.68 11.32
CA ALA A 397 1.42 4.63 11.99
C ALA A 397 0.70 5.47 13.06
N GLY A 398 -0.57 5.83 12.81
CA GLY A 398 -1.40 6.64 13.71
C GLY A 398 -1.87 5.92 14.97
N GLY A 399 -2.07 4.60 14.91
CA GLY A 399 -2.68 3.81 15.98
C GLY A 399 -1.99 2.50 16.27
N PHE A 400 -2.17 1.50 15.42
CA PHE A 400 -1.81 0.12 15.73
C PHE A 400 -0.31 -0.12 15.93
N HIS A 401 0.58 0.61 15.23
CA HIS A 401 2.03 0.50 15.46
C HIS A 401 2.50 1.15 16.76
N LYS A 402 1.68 2.00 17.38
CA LYS A 402 2.00 2.61 18.68
C LYS A 402 1.70 1.68 19.86
N LEU A 403 0.91 0.63 19.64
CA LEU A 403 0.55 -0.32 20.67
C LEU A 403 1.73 -1.23 21.04
N SER A 404 1.82 -1.62 22.30
CA SER A 404 2.79 -2.63 22.77
C SER A 404 2.55 -4.01 22.15
N THR A 405 1.32 -4.27 21.71
CA THR A 405 0.84 -5.52 21.10
C THR A 405 1.08 -5.58 19.59
N THR A 406 1.74 -4.57 19.01
CA THR A 406 2.00 -4.51 17.56
C THR A 406 2.90 -5.65 17.10
N THR A 407 2.60 -6.19 15.93
CA THR A 407 3.46 -7.15 15.24
C THR A 407 4.51 -6.46 14.38
N GLY A 408 4.36 -5.15 14.11
CA GLY A 408 5.23 -4.33 13.26
C GLY A 408 5.20 -4.74 11.79
N SER A 409 5.58 -3.83 10.92
CA SER A 409 5.75 -4.10 9.48
C SER A 409 7.10 -4.77 9.19
N ASN A 410 8.11 -4.52 10.03
CA ASN A 410 9.47 -5.05 9.90
C ASN A 410 9.96 -5.64 11.23
N PRO A 411 10.90 -6.61 11.18
CA PRO A 411 11.53 -7.15 12.39
C PRO A 411 12.21 -6.09 13.28
N LYS A 412 12.64 -4.95 12.69
CA LYS A 412 13.26 -3.83 13.40
C LYS A 412 12.26 -2.99 14.21
N ASP A 413 10.97 -3.07 13.87
CA ASP A 413 9.90 -2.32 14.55
C ASP A 413 9.43 -3.01 15.83
N LYS A 414 9.92 -4.22 16.09
CA LYS A 414 9.64 -4.96 17.32
C LYS A 414 10.33 -4.30 18.50
N LYS A 415 9.54 -3.79 19.43
CA LYS A 415 10.01 -3.10 20.65
C LYS A 415 10.57 -4.05 21.72
N GLY A 416 11.12 -5.20 21.36
CA GLY A 416 11.72 -6.15 22.32
C GLY A 416 10.73 -7.00 23.12
N TYR A 417 9.43 -6.82 22.94
CA TYR A 417 8.38 -7.60 23.62
C TYR A 417 7.75 -8.63 22.68
N ASP A 418 7.36 -9.78 23.23
CA ASP A 418 6.50 -10.72 22.51
C ASP A 418 5.08 -10.14 22.43
N PRO A 419 4.54 -9.86 21.22
CA PRO A 419 3.21 -9.28 21.08
C PRO A 419 2.08 -10.12 21.68
N ASP A 420 2.22 -11.45 21.71
CA ASP A 420 1.22 -12.34 22.32
C ASP A 420 1.22 -12.23 23.86
N VAL A 421 2.39 -12.07 24.47
CA VAL A 421 2.54 -11.84 25.92
C VAL A 421 2.00 -10.45 26.27
N ALA A 422 2.44 -9.42 25.54
CA ALA A 422 1.98 -8.05 25.76
C ALA A 422 0.45 -7.93 25.64
N ALA A 423 -0.18 -8.60 24.67
CA ALA A 423 -1.64 -8.59 24.52
C ALA A 423 -2.39 -9.19 25.71
N LYS A 424 -1.80 -10.21 26.36
CA LYS A 424 -2.37 -10.81 27.57
C LYS A 424 -2.16 -9.93 28.80
N GLU A 425 -0.95 -9.42 28.99
CA GLU A 425 -0.58 -8.58 30.15
C GLU A 425 -1.33 -7.25 30.15
N THR A 426 -1.47 -6.62 28.99
CA THR A 426 -2.23 -5.36 28.82
C THR A 426 -3.73 -5.58 28.68
N ASN A 427 -4.17 -6.83 28.56
CA ASN A 427 -5.55 -7.21 28.32
C ASN A 427 -6.18 -6.48 27.12
N PHE A 428 -5.42 -6.44 25.98
CA PHE A 428 -5.85 -5.75 24.77
C PHE A 428 -7.01 -6.47 24.10
N GLN A 429 -8.20 -6.15 24.55
CA GLN A 429 -9.44 -6.81 24.15
C GLN A 429 -9.90 -6.43 22.75
N LEU A 430 -10.69 -7.32 22.13
CA LEU A 430 -11.31 -7.10 20.84
C LEU A 430 -12.17 -5.82 20.81
N GLU A 431 -12.92 -5.55 21.88
CA GLU A 431 -13.78 -4.37 22.03
C GLU A 431 -12.98 -3.08 21.99
N TYR A 432 -11.84 -3.03 22.69
CA TYR A 432 -10.91 -1.91 22.60
C TYR A 432 -10.40 -1.67 21.18
N ALA A 433 -10.05 -2.77 20.49
CA ALA A 433 -9.58 -2.69 19.11
C ALA A 433 -10.67 -2.19 18.14
N GLN A 434 -11.92 -2.54 18.38
CA GLN A 434 -13.07 -2.05 17.60
C GLN A 434 -13.28 -0.56 17.79
N GLU A 435 -13.30 -0.07 19.05
CA GLU A 435 -13.41 1.36 19.36
C GLU A 435 -12.24 2.17 18.79
N LEU A 436 -11.01 1.66 18.95
CA LEU A 436 -9.82 2.30 18.40
C LEU A 436 -9.89 2.42 16.88
N LEU A 437 -10.30 1.33 16.20
CA LEU A 437 -10.42 1.33 14.75
C LEU A 437 -11.47 2.33 14.27
N ASP A 438 -12.65 2.35 14.91
CA ASP A 438 -13.74 3.25 14.56
C ASP A 438 -13.35 4.71 14.74
N THR A 439 -12.75 5.06 15.88
CA THR A 439 -12.27 6.43 16.14
C THR A 439 -11.15 6.86 15.20
N LEU A 440 -10.20 5.97 14.86
CA LEU A 440 -9.14 6.30 13.93
C LEU A 440 -9.65 6.56 12.51
N ILE A 441 -10.61 5.75 12.05
CA ILE A 441 -11.22 5.91 10.72
C ILE A 441 -12.04 7.19 10.66
N ALA A 442 -12.88 7.43 11.67
CA ALA A 442 -13.69 8.64 11.74
C ALA A 442 -12.83 9.91 11.82
N ASN A 443 -11.77 9.89 12.65
CA ASN A 443 -10.85 11.00 12.81
C ASN A 443 -10.00 11.26 11.55
N TYR A 444 -9.65 10.20 10.78
CA TYR A 444 -9.00 10.36 9.48
C TYR A 444 -9.83 11.24 8.55
N ASN A 445 -11.14 11.01 8.48
CA ASN A 445 -12.05 11.78 7.65
C ASN A 445 -12.16 13.26 8.06
N ALA A 446 -11.84 13.60 9.31
CA ALA A 446 -11.84 14.96 9.86
C ALA A 446 -10.42 15.56 9.98
N THR A 447 -9.40 14.90 9.43
CA THR A 447 -8.01 15.37 9.49
C THR A 447 -7.62 16.04 8.16
N PRO A 448 -7.05 17.27 8.18
CA PRO A 448 -6.61 17.96 6.99
C PRO A 448 -5.51 17.19 6.23
N HIS A 449 -5.62 17.10 4.91
CA HIS A 449 -4.66 16.45 4.03
C HIS A 449 -3.95 17.44 3.11
N SER A 450 -2.62 17.40 3.05
CA SER A 450 -1.83 18.25 2.14
C SER A 450 -2.21 18.05 0.67
N GLY A 451 -2.46 16.80 0.27
CA GLY A 451 -2.89 16.47 -1.10
C GLY A 451 -4.33 16.86 -1.46
N LEU A 452 -5.09 17.42 -0.50
CA LEU A 452 -6.43 17.99 -0.69
C LEU A 452 -6.44 19.52 -0.49
N GLY A 453 -5.29 20.17 -0.60
CA GLY A 453 -5.17 21.60 -0.34
C GLY A 453 -5.50 21.96 1.11
N SER A 454 -5.10 21.13 2.05
CA SER A 454 -5.35 21.25 3.50
C SER A 454 -6.83 21.14 3.92
N ARG A 455 -7.72 20.65 3.04
CA ARG A 455 -9.07 20.25 3.43
C ARG A 455 -9.05 18.88 4.08
N THR A 456 -10.04 18.62 4.92
CA THR A 456 -10.35 17.28 5.38
C THR A 456 -11.02 16.47 4.26
N PRO A 457 -10.98 15.12 4.26
CA PRO A 457 -11.73 14.30 3.33
C PRO A 457 -13.23 14.64 3.26
N LEU A 458 -13.88 14.90 4.41
CA LEU A 458 -15.29 15.29 4.45
C LEU A 458 -15.54 16.67 3.82
N GLU A 459 -14.72 17.66 4.16
CA GLU A 459 -14.81 19.00 3.53
C GLU A 459 -14.58 18.93 2.02
N GLN A 460 -13.65 18.10 1.58
CA GLN A 460 -13.40 17.90 0.15
C GLN A 460 -14.58 17.20 -0.54
N LEU A 461 -15.18 16.21 0.11
CA LEU A 461 -16.35 15.51 -0.39
C LEU A 461 -17.52 16.48 -0.60
N ASP A 462 -17.84 17.29 0.42
CA ASP A 462 -18.90 18.31 0.35
C ASP A 462 -18.59 19.35 -0.74
N PHE A 463 -17.35 19.83 -0.79
CA PHE A 463 -16.93 20.81 -1.79
C PHE A 463 -17.09 20.29 -3.22
N LEU A 464 -16.75 19.03 -3.49
CA LEU A 464 -16.91 18.41 -4.81
C LEU A 464 -18.38 18.11 -5.12
N THR A 465 -19.15 17.68 -4.13
CA THR A 465 -20.57 17.36 -4.29
C THR A 465 -21.38 18.60 -4.64
N LEU A 466 -21.12 19.73 -3.98
CA LEU A 466 -21.77 21.02 -4.27
C LEU A 466 -21.50 21.54 -5.69
N ARG A 467 -20.40 21.11 -6.31
CA ARG A 467 -20.03 21.49 -7.69
C ARG A 467 -20.51 20.50 -8.75
N ARG A 468 -21.17 19.47 -8.34
CA ARG A 468 -21.68 18.45 -9.25
C ARG A 468 -22.90 18.97 -9.98
N SER A 469 -22.94 18.77 -11.30
CA SER A 469 -24.09 19.17 -12.15
C SER A 469 -25.31 18.26 -12.03
N ALA A 470 -25.13 17.02 -11.52
CA ALA A 470 -26.17 16.03 -11.37
C ALA A 470 -26.23 15.50 -9.93
N PRO A 471 -27.39 15.14 -9.38
CA PRO A 471 -27.53 14.54 -8.06
C PRO A 471 -26.78 13.21 -7.98
N LEU A 472 -26.47 12.76 -6.76
CA LEU A 472 -25.90 11.45 -6.52
C LEU A 472 -26.94 10.37 -6.85
N ARG A 473 -26.51 9.24 -7.42
CA ARG A 473 -27.34 8.05 -7.54
C ARG A 473 -27.48 7.42 -6.16
N ILE A 474 -28.69 7.07 -5.78
CA ILE A 474 -28.99 6.49 -4.46
C ILE A 474 -29.50 5.07 -4.68
N ALA A 475 -28.94 4.12 -3.96
CA ALA A 475 -29.36 2.74 -3.96
C ALA A 475 -30.72 2.58 -3.22
N ASP A 476 -31.53 1.66 -3.69
CA ASP A 476 -32.76 1.28 -2.99
C ASP A 476 -32.43 0.63 -1.64
N ALA A 477 -33.00 1.17 -0.56
CA ALA A 477 -32.72 0.73 0.80
C ALA A 477 -33.07 -0.75 1.03
N GLY A 478 -34.16 -1.26 0.43
CA GLY A 478 -34.54 -2.65 0.54
C GLY A 478 -33.56 -3.60 -0.16
N ASN A 479 -32.97 -3.18 -1.27
CA ASN A 479 -31.94 -3.95 -1.96
C ASN A 479 -30.61 -3.92 -1.19
N VAL A 480 -30.25 -2.78 -0.59
CA VAL A 480 -29.07 -2.65 0.29
C VAL A 480 -29.21 -3.57 1.49
N GLU A 481 -30.38 -3.60 2.14
CA GLU A 481 -30.66 -4.48 3.28
C GLU A 481 -30.35 -5.95 2.96
N ARG A 482 -30.78 -6.39 1.77
CA ARG A 482 -30.66 -7.78 1.28
C ARG A 482 -29.33 -8.09 0.59
N MET A 483 -28.41 -7.14 0.45
CA MET A 483 -27.18 -7.28 -0.32
C MET A 483 -26.30 -8.45 0.13
N VAL A 484 -26.18 -8.67 1.43
CA VAL A 484 -25.35 -9.75 2.01
C VAL A 484 -26.10 -11.09 2.02
N GLY A 485 -27.41 -11.05 1.86
CA GLY A 485 -28.29 -12.21 1.90
C GLY A 485 -27.89 -13.31 0.92
N VAL A 486 -28.16 -14.56 1.30
CA VAL A 486 -27.87 -15.74 0.47
C VAL A 486 -29.15 -16.20 -0.22
N ARG A 487 -29.12 -16.21 -1.53
CA ARG A 487 -30.22 -16.70 -2.36
C ARG A 487 -29.86 -18.05 -2.99
N LYS A 488 -30.74 -19.05 -2.89
CA LYS A 488 -30.53 -20.38 -3.47
C LYS A 488 -31.82 -20.99 -3.95
N LEU A 489 -31.80 -21.65 -5.11
CA LEU A 489 -32.89 -22.48 -5.59
C LEU A 489 -32.96 -23.79 -4.78
N CYS A 490 -34.08 -24.07 -4.17
CA CYS A 490 -34.34 -25.28 -3.41
C CYS A 490 -35.67 -25.93 -3.82
N THR A 491 -35.71 -27.23 -3.79
CA THR A 491 -36.94 -28.01 -4.07
C THR A 491 -37.69 -28.23 -2.78
N LEU A 492 -39.03 -28.07 -2.81
CA LEU A 492 -39.87 -28.41 -1.68
C LEU A 492 -40.04 -29.93 -1.62
N LEU A 493 -39.65 -30.49 -0.49
CA LEU A 493 -39.67 -31.93 -0.21
C LEU A 493 -40.73 -32.26 0.86
N GLY A 494 -41.06 -33.54 1.00
CA GLY A 494 -41.98 -33.99 2.01
C GLY A 494 -43.35 -34.35 1.44
N GLY A 495 -44.41 -34.21 2.22
CA GLY A 495 -45.79 -34.52 1.86
C GLY A 495 -46.28 -35.88 2.32
N VAL A 496 -47.56 -36.17 2.06
CA VAL A 496 -48.29 -37.37 2.52
C VAL A 496 -47.56 -38.65 2.13
N ALA A 497 -47.06 -38.72 0.87
CA ALA A 497 -46.36 -39.89 0.36
C ALA A 497 -45.11 -40.28 1.13
N THR A 498 -44.48 -39.31 1.79
CA THR A 498 -43.26 -39.54 2.59
C THR A 498 -43.47 -39.52 4.11
N GLY A 499 -44.72 -39.25 4.57
CA GLY A 499 -45.06 -39.06 5.97
C GLY A 499 -44.33 -37.90 6.66
N ARG A 500 -43.81 -36.96 5.88
CA ARG A 500 -43.00 -35.85 6.41
C ARG A 500 -43.68 -34.52 6.06
N ARG A 501 -43.64 -33.58 7.01
CA ARG A 501 -44.00 -32.16 6.77
C ARG A 501 -43.30 -31.62 5.51
N PRO A 502 -43.97 -30.83 4.69
CA PRO A 502 -43.33 -30.10 3.61
C PRO A 502 -42.20 -29.24 4.15
N HIS A 503 -41.02 -29.37 3.55
CA HIS A 503 -39.82 -28.65 4.01
C HIS A 503 -38.80 -28.41 2.89
N PHE A 504 -37.97 -27.41 3.08
CA PHE A 504 -36.81 -27.18 2.23
C PHE A 504 -35.55 -27.59 2.98
N ASN A 505 -34.57 -28.15 2.28
CA ASN A 505 -33.24 -28.37 2.80
C ASN A 505 -32.33 -27.20 2.30
N PHE A 506 -31.90 -26.37 3.23
CA PHE A 506 -31.04 -25.23 2.93
C PHE A 506 -29.90 -25.09 3.95
N SER A 507 -28.66 -25.06 3.45
CA SER A 507 -27.43 -24.85 4.29
C SER A 507 -27.41 -25.70 5.57
N ASN A 508 -27.59 -27.02 5.43
CA ASN A 508 -27.57 -28.02 6.50
C ASN A 508 -28.68 -27.85 7.56
N ALA A 509 -29.77 -27.20 7.22
CA ALA A 509 -30.95 -27.14 8.07
C ALA A 509 -32.21 -27.42 7.25
N ARG A 510 -33.24 -27.94 7.93
CA ARG A 510 -34.58 -28.03 7.37
C ARG A 510 -35.32 -26.74 7.70
N TYR A 511 -36.09 -26.24 6.72
CA TYR A 511 -36.95 -25.08 6.90
C TYR A 511 -38.39 -25.44 6.54
N SER A 512 -39.32 -25.02 7.38
CA SER A 512 -40.74 -25.26 7.17
C SER A 512 -41.57 -24.10 7.74
N ALA A 513 -42.83 -24.07 7.41
CA ALA A 513 -43.81 -23.16 7.99
C ALA A 513 -45.20 -23.83 7.95
N GLU A 514 -46.17 -23.34 8.73
CA GLU A 514 -47.52 -23.86 8.80
C GLU A 514 -48.21 -23.69 7.46
N TRP A 515 -48.07 -22.53 6.79
CA TRP A 515 -48.68 -22.27 5.49
C TRP A 515 -48.21 -23.25 4.39
N LEU A 516 -47.00 -23.81 4.49
CA LEU A 516 -46.53 -24.86 3.56
C LEU A 516 -47.28 -26.19 3.71
N CYS A 517 -47.76 -26.49 4.92
CA CYS A 517 -48.50 -27.73 5.17
C CYS A 517 -49.81 -27.78 4.40
N LEU A 518 -50.38 -26.61 4.11
CA LEU A 518 -51.61 -26.45 3.35
C LEU A 518 -51.39 -26.43 1.81
N ARG A 519 -50.14 -26.36 1.37
CA ARG A 519 -49.75 -26.19 -0.03
C ARG A 519 -49.06 -27.43 -0.60
N THR A 520 -49.81 -28.56 -0.56
CA THR A 520 -49.32 -29.84 -1.13
C THR A 520 -49.09 -29.77 -2.64
N ASP A 521 -49.76 -28.82 -3.32
CA ASP A 521 -49.61 -28.52 -4.75
C ASP A 521 -48.19 -28.01 -5.11
N LEU A 522 -47.44 -27.56 -4.16
CA LEU A 522 -46.09 -27.04 -4.35
C LEU A 522 -44.98 -28.09 -4.19
N ILE A 523 -45.27 -29.28 -3.68
CA ILE A 523 -44.30 -30.34 -3.46
C ILE A 523 -43.66 -30.77 -4.79
N GLY A 524 -42.35 -30.94 -4.77
CA GLY A 524 -41.53 -31.25 -5.93
C GLY A 524 -41.16 -30.05 -6.81
N LYS A 525 -41.77 -28.89 -6.60
CA LYS A 525 -41.42 -27.67 -7.33
C LYS A 525 -40.23 -26.96 -6.69
N THR A 526 -39.50 -26.19 -7.50
CA THR A 526 -38.33 -25.41 -7.06
C THR A 526 -38.66 -23.94 -6.85
N PHE A 527 -38.14 -23.40 -5.76
CA PHE A 527 -38.35 -22.01 -5.32
C PHE A 527 -37.05 -21.36 -4.96
N TRP A 528 -37.00 -20.04 -5.02
CA TRP A 528 -35.90 -19.26 -4.44
C TRP A 528 -36.12 -19.16 -2.94
N LEU A 529 -35.11 -19.58 -2.17
CA LEU A 529 -34.99 -19.29 -0.76
C LEU A 529 -34.01 -18.15 -0.60
N HIS A 530 -34.39 -17.17 0.17
CA HIS A 530 -33.58 -16.00 0.44
C HIS A 530 -33.46 -15.74 1.94
N LEU A 531 -32.24 -15.75 2.47
CA LEU A 531 -31.93 -15.26 3.82
C LEU A 531 -31.79 -13.74 3.73
N GLU A 532 -32.74 -13.00 4.26
CA GLU A 532 -32.76 -11.54 4.19
C GLU A 532 -31.78 -10.93 5.22
N ASN A 533 -31.78 -11.51 6.43
CA ASN A 533 -30.87 -11.09 7.49
C ASN A 533 -29.66 -12.05 7.53
N GLU A 534 -28.49 -11.54 7.25
CA GLU A 534 -27.24 -12.30 7.27
C GLU A 534 -26.83 -12.77 8.66
N ASP A 535 -27.32 -12.11 9.71
CA ASP A 535 -27.02 -12.42 11.11
C ASP A 535 -28.04 -13.34 11.76
N ASP A 536 -29.16 -13.63 11.07
CA ASP A 536 -30.20 -14.52 11.57
C ASP A 536 -30.66 -15.56 10.54
N ALA A 537 -29.93 -16.66 10.45
CA ALA A 537 -30.23 -17.77 9.58
C ALA A 537 -31.42 -18.65 10.09
N ARG A 538 -32.17 -18.25 11.11
CA ARG A 538 -33.37 -18.97 11.54
C ARG A 538 -34.51 -18.81 10.57
N PHE A 539 -34.55 -17.68 9.83
CA PHE A 539 -35.63 -17.32 8.94
C PHE A 539 -35.16 -17.21 7.50
N ALA A 540 -36.03 -17.61 6.56
CA ALA A 540 -35.79 -17.39 5.14
C ALA A 540 -37.11 -17.06 4.47
N SER A 541 -37.09 -16.22 3.44
CA SER A 541 -38.23 -15.97 2.57
C SER A 541 -38.25 -16.94 1.38
N VAL A 542 -39.45 -17.26 0.91
CA VAL A 542 -39.65 -18.14 -0.24
C VAL A 542 -40.32 -17.35 -1.36
N SER A 543 -39.74 -17.40 -2.56
CA SER A 543 -40.34 -16.82 -3.76
C SER A 543 -40.33 -17.79 -4.93
N THR A 544 -41.28 -17.60 -5.84
CA THR A 544 -41.34 -18.34 -7.12
C THR A 544 -40.14 -17.96 -7.99
N LYS A 545 -39.88 -18.72 -9.05
CA LYS A 545 -38.84 -18.37 -10.05
C LYS A 545 -39.09 -16.99 -10.69
N ASN A 546 -40.35 -16.58 -10.76
CA ASN A 546 -40.76 -15.28 -11.31
C ASN A 546 -40.75 -14.14 -10.27
N GLY A 547 -40.23 -14.38 -9.07
CA GLY A 547 -40.09 -13.35 -8.04
C GLY A 547 -41.30 -13.13 -7.14
N VAL A 548 -42.42 -13.88 -7.32
CA VAL A 548 -43.61 -13.74 -6.46
C VAL A 548 -43.27 -14.27 -5.07
N TYR A 549 -43.39 -13.43 -4.05
CA TYR A 549 -43.22 -13.81 -2.65
C TYR A 549 -44.37 -14.72 -2.18
N LEU A 550 -44.03 -15.81 -1.51
CA LEU A 550 -45.00 -16.80 -1.01
C LEU A 550 -45.14 -16.78 0.52
N GLY A 551 -44.08 -16.41 1.24
CA GLY A 551 -44.09 -16.36 2.70
C GLY A 551 -42.76 -16.64 3.31
N THR A 552 -42.68 -16.49 4.63
CA THR A 552 -41.46 -16.76 5.45
C THR A 552 -41.53 -18.19 5.99
N ILE A 553 -40.37 -18.83 6.06
CA ILE A 553 -40.16 -20.17 6.64
C ILE A 553 -39.11 -20.06 7.77
N ARG A 554 -39.17 -20.99 8.71
CA ARG A 554 -38.30 -21.06 9.88
C ARG A 554 -37.49 -22.35 9.88
N ALA A 555 -36.24 -22.26 10.37
CA ALA A 555 -35.40 -23.43 10.59
C ALA A 555 -36.01 -24.34 11.65
N ALA A 556 -35.97 -25.64 11.38
CA ALA A 556 -36.40 -26.70 12.32
C ALA A 556 -35.29 -26.94 13.38
N PRO A 557 -35.61 -27.65 14.47
CA PRO A 557 -34.60 -28.11 15.41
C PRO A 557 -33.39 -28.77 14.72
N PRO A 558 -32.17 -28.58 15.22
CA PRO A 558 -31.81 -27.82 16.42
C PRO A 558 -31.57 -26.32 16.16
N TRP A 559 -31.73 -25.80 14.96
CA TRP A 559 -31.32 -24.45 14.51
C TRP A 559 -32.37 -23.36 14.74
N HIS A 560 -33.46 -23.63 15.43
CA HIS A 560 -34.62 -22.75 15.51
C HIS A 560 -34.61 -21.76 16.68
N ARG A 561 -33.72 -21.95 17.67
CA ARG A 561 -33.71 -21.18 18.93
C ARG A 561 -32.93 -19.88 18.84
N THR A 562 -31.64 -19.99 18.70
CA THR A 562 -30.69 -18.88 18.84
C THR A 562 -30.31 -18.29 17.47
N PRO A 563 -30.29 -16.95 17.30
CA PRO A 563 -29.84 -16.30 16.08
C PRO A 563 -28.38 -16.63 15.79
N HIS A 564 -28.08 -16.90 14.53
CA HIS A 564 -26.76 -17.28 14.07
C HIS A 564 -26.60 -17.07 12.58
N THR A 565 -25.35 -16.82 12.14
CA THR A 565 -24.99 -16.73 10.73
C THR A 565 -24.83 -18.11 10.07
N LEU A 566 -24.86 -18.16 8.73
CA LEU A 566 -24.51 -19.41 8.02
C LEU A 566 -23.06 -19.84 8.29
N PHE A 567 -22.15 -18.91 8.52
CA PHE A 567 -20.77 -19.21 8.88
C PHE A 567 -20.68 -19.99 10.21
N ILE A 568 -21.40 -19.55 11.24
CA ILE A 568 -21.49 -20.25 12.53
C ILE A 568 -22.01 -21.67 12.32
N ARG A 569 -23.11 -21.82 11.55
CA ARG A 569 -23.71 -23.13 11.25
C ARG A 569 -22.73 -24.08 10.56
N GLN A 570 -22.01 -23.60 9.56
CA GLN A 570 -21.00 -24.38 8.85
C GLN A 570 -19.83 -24.77 9.76
N ALA A 571 -19.37 -23.85 10.59
CA ALA A 571 -18.30 -24.10 11.56
C ALA A 571 -18.70 -25.18 12.57
N ILE A 572 -19.89 -25.06 13.17
CA ILE A 572 -20.44 -26.06 14.09
C ILE A 572 -20.54 -27.44 13.42
N ARG A 573 -21.06 -27.50 12.19
CA ARG A 573 -21.12 -28.77 11.45
C ARG A 573 -19.73 -29.35 11.13
N THR A 574 -18.74 -28.50 10.95
CA THR A 574 -17.36 -28.96 10.72
C THR A 574 -16.77 -29.53 12.00
N LEU A 575 -17.03 -28.90 13.16
CA LEU A 575 -16.62 -29.39 14.46
C LEU A 575 -17.32 -30.68 14.84
N ASP A 576 -18.61 -30.80 14.58
CA ASP A 576 -19.41 -32.01 14.76
C ASP A 576 -18.86 -33.20 13.95
N LYS A 577 -18.60 -32.99 12.65
CA LYS A 577 -17.94 -34.00 11.79
C LYS A 577 -16.56 -34.44 12.30
N ARG A 578 -15.84 -33.55 12.97
CA ARG A 578 -14.54 -33.85 13.61
C ARG A 578 -14.69 -34.45 15.01
N ARG A 579 -15.91 -34.70 15.47
CA ARG A 579 -16.25 -35.19 16.80
C ARG A 579 -15.72 -34.31 17.96
N LEU A 580 -15.61 -33.03 17.71
CA LEU A 580 -15.22 -32.03 18.70
C LEU A 580 -16.42 -31.37 19.37
N LEU A 581 -17.58 -31.45 18.74
CA LEU A 581 -18.90 -31.06 19.23
C LEU A 581 -19.87 -32.19 18.99
N HIS A 582 -20.94 -32.27 19.78
CA HIS A 582 -22.07 -33.17 19.56
C HIS A 582 -23.37 -32.38 19.42
N ILE A 583 -24.07 -32.54 18.29
CA ILE A 583 -25.33 -31.87 18.02
C ILE A 583 -26.47 -32.86 18.12
N SER A 584 -27.34 -32.68 19.08
CA SER A 584 -28.64 -33.38 19.17
C SER A 584 -29.78 -32.42 18.84
N ASN A 585 -30.98 -32.96 18.61
CA ASN A 585 -32.17 -32.14 18.35
C ASN A 585 -32.62 -31.34 19.59
N ASP A 586 -32.22 -31.75 20.76
CA ASP A 586 -32.67 -31.18 22.03
C ASP A 586 -31.70 -30.10 22.56
N CYS A 587 -30.44 -30.09 22.07
CA CYS A 587 -29.43 -29.12 22.44
C CYS A 587 -29.43 -27.94 21.47
N ASP A 588 -29.11 -26.75 21.98
CA ASP A 588 -28.84 -25.59 21.11
C ASP A 588 -27.40 -25.64 20.58
N PRO A 589 -27.18 -25.73 19.26
CA PRO A 589 -25.84 -25.84 18.72
C PRO A 589 -24.95 -24.62 18.99
N ILE A 590 -25.53 -23.45 19.24
CA ILE A 590 -24.80 -22.23 19.56
C ILE A 590 -24.27 -22.28 20.99
N GLU A 591 -25.08 -22.76 21.95
CA GLU A 591 -24.65 -23.01 23.31
C GLU A 591 -23.52 -24.07 23.36
N GLU A 592 -23.65 -25.15 22.56
CA GLU A 592 -22.59 -26.15 22.45
C GLU A 592 -21.27 -25.57 21.88
N LEU A 593 -21.32 -24.64 20.94
CA LEU A 593 -20.15 -23.94 20.45
C LEU A 593 -19.51 -23.08 21.54
N ILE A 594 -20.32 -22.42 22.36
CA ILE A 594 -19.84 -21.60 23.48
C ILE A 594 -19.15 -22.50 24.51
N ARG A 595 -19.79 -23.60 24.92
CA ARG A 595 -19.21 -24.60 25.84
C ARG A 595 -17.91 -25.21 25.31
N TYR A 596 -17.84 -25.46 24.00
CA TYR A 596 -16.60 -25.91 23.35
C TYR A 596 -15.48 -24.88 23.47
N ALA A 597 -15.78 -23.59 23.27
CA ALA A 597 -14.79 -22.54 23.46
C ALA A 597 -14.30 -22.44 24.90
N GLU A 598 -15.21 -22.56 25.87
CA GLU A 598 -14.93 -22.60 27.29
C GLU A 598 -14.04 -23.81 27.68
N SER A 599 -14.39 -25.02 27.23
CA SER A 599 -13.61 -26.23 27.48
C SER A 599 -12.24 -26.24 26.79
N SER A 600 -12.02 -25.32 25.88
CA SER A 600 -10.75 -25.20 25.14
C SER A 600 -9.81 -24.16 25.75
N ILE A 601 -10.14 -23.59 26.92
CA ILE A 601 -9.38 -22.52 27.58
C ILE A 601 -7.93 -22.92 27.83
N ASP A 602 -7.69 -24.12 28.32
CA ASP A 602 -6.35 -24.62 28.64
C ASP A 602 -5.46 -24.91 27.41
N LYS A 603 -6.06 -24.98 26.22
CA LYS A 603 -5.30 -25.24 25.00
C LYS A 603 -4.63 -23.96 24.50
N LYS A 604 -3.35 -24.04 24.11
CA LYS A 604 -2.56 -22.90 23.57
C LYS A 604 -3.05 -22.35 22.23
N LEU A 605 -4.12 -22.91 21.64
CA LEU A 605 -4.66 -22.50 20.35
C LEU A 605 -5.50 -21.22 20.49
N PRO A 606 -5.53 -20.36 19.45
CA PRO A 606 -6.45 -19.23 19.40
C PRO A 606 -7.92 -19.67 19.44
N VAL A 607 -8.78 -18.79 19.93
CA VAL A 607 -10.24 -19.01 19.93
C VAL A 607 -10.76 -19.23 18.52
N HIS A 608 -11.74 -20.13 18.36
CA HIS A 608 -12.33 -20.39 17.07
C HIS A 608 -13.09 -19.17 16.55
N PRO A 609 -12.91 -18.75 15.26
CA PRO A 609 -13.57 -17.58 14.71
C PRO A 609 -15.10 -17.55 14.83
N ALA A 610 -15.74 -18.72 14.75
CA ALA A 610 -17.20 -18.84 14.91
C ALA A 610 -17.69 -18.42 16.30
N TYR A 611 -16.89 -18.58 17.34
CA TYR A 611 -17.21 -18.08 18.68
C TYR A 611 -17.26 -16.55 18.73
N LEU A 612 -16.27 -15.89 18.10
CA LEU A 612 -16.25 -14.42 18.01
C LEU A 612 -17.47 -13.90 17.26
N GLU A 613 -17.83 -14.57 16.18
CA GLU A 613 -19.01 -14.21 15.38
C GLU A 613 -20.32 -14.49 16.14
N ALA A 614 -20.41 -15.62 16.88
CA ALA A 614 -21.58 -15.92 17.72
C ALA A 614 -21.75 -14.85 18.82
N ARG A 615 -20.65 -14.47 19.48
CA ARG A 615 -20.65 -13.41 20.49
C ARG A 615 -21.16 -12.09 19.90
N ARG A 616 -20.67 -11.69 18.72
CA ARG A 616 -21.13 -10.49 18.00
C ARG A 616 -22.63 -10.51 17.75
N VAL A 617 -23.13 -11.61 17.14
CA VAL A 617 -24.55 -11.76 16.80
C VAL A 617 -25.43 -11.72 18.04
N LEU A 618 -25.04 -12.43 19.11
CA LEU A 618 -25.78 -12.46 20.36
C LEU A 618 -25.81 -11.10 21.05
N THR A 619 -24.69 -10.37 21.06
CA THR A 619 -24.63 -9.02 21.62
C THR A 619 -25.54 -8.06 20.87
N GLN A 620 -25.50 -8.08 19.54
CA GLN A 620 -26.40 -7.25 18.71
C GLN A 620 -27.88 -7.61 18.91
N PHE A 621 -28.19 -8.88 18.97
CA PHE A 621 -29.56 -9.34 19.22
C PHE A 621 -30.06 -8.91 20.59
N ALA A 622 -29.23 -9.03 21.62
CA ALA A 622 -29.57 -8.56 22.97
C ALA A 622 -29.78 -7.05 23.02
N GLN A 623 -28.95 -6.25 22.34
CA GLN A 623 -29.13 -4.80 22.18
C GLN A 623 -30.46 -4.45 21.50
N THR A 624 -30.84 -5.21 20.47
CA THR A 624 -32.11 -5.00 19.76
C THR A 624 -33.31 -5.29 20.68
N LEU A 625 -33.20 -6.26 21.59
CA LEU A 625 -34.27 -6.61 22.52
C LEU A 625 -34.37 -5.67 23.71
N THR A 626 -33.23 -5.20 24.24
CA THR A 626 -33.19 -4.42 25.47
C THR A 626 -33.15 -2.92 25.25
N GLY A 627 -32.84 -2.47 24.03
CA GLY A 627 -32.62 -1.06 23.71
C GLY A 627 -31.39 -0.45 24.39
N GLN A 628 -30.62 -1.23 25.15
CA GLN A 628 -29.43 -0.80 25.86
C GLN A 628 -28.20 -1.55 25.34
N PRO A 629 -27.05 -0.90 25.20
CA PRO A 629 -25.81 -1.58 24.89
C PRO A 629 -25.46 -2.55 26.05
N MET A 630 -25.42 -3.86 25.77
CA MET A 630 -24.91 -4.83 26.74
C MET A 630 -23.42 -4.61 26.95
N VAL A 631 -23.08 -4.05 28.10
CA VAL A 631 -21.68 -4.02 28.58
C VAL A 631 -21.34 -5.45 29.02
N VAL A 632 -20.53 -6.13 28.23
CA VAL A 632 -19.86 -7.34 28.74
C VAL A 632 -18.78 -6.83 29.69
N SER A 633 -19.12 -6.75 30.98
CA SER A 633 -18.16 -6.37 32.00
C SER A 633 -17.01 -7.38 31.97
N ALA A 634 -15.86 -6.93 31.53
CA ALA A 634 -14.64 -7.76 31.45
C ALA A 634 -14.03 -8.05 32.84
N ASN A 635 -14.53 -7.35 33.86
CA ASN A 635 -14.09 -7.50 35.23
C ASN A 635 -15.19 -8.12 36.06
N GLY A 636 -15.03 -9.36 36.46
CA GLY A 636 -15.82 -10.00 37.51
C GLY A 636 -15.57 -9.39 38.93
N ARG A 637 -15.21 -8.11 38.99
CA ARG A 637 -15.25 -7.30 40.20
C ARG A 637 -16.58 -6.55 40.18
N ASN A 638 -17.36 -6.78 41.26
CA ASN A 638 -18.46 -5.93 41.61
C ASN A 638 -17.94 -4.51 41.90
N ASP A 639 -17.68 -3.74 40.88
CA ASP A 639 -17.47 -2.31 41.05
C ASP A 639 -18.84 -1.70 41.36
N PRO A 640 -18.94 -0.89 42.41
CA PRO A 640 -20.20 -0.27 42.76
C PRO A 640 -20.68 0.59 41.61
N GLN A 641 -21.95 0.41 41.22
CA GLN A 641 -22.59 1.23 40.19
C GLN A 641 -22.27 2.72 40.44
N PRO A 642 -21.82 3.47 39.42
CA PRO A 642 -21.71 4.90 39.58
C PRO A 642 -23.09 5.45 39.93
N LYS A 643 -23.18 6.15 41.07
CA LYS A 643 -24.38 6.88 41.44
C LYS A 643 -24.78 7.79 40.26
N PRO A 644 -26.05 7.80 39.85
CA PRO A 644 -26.52 8.78 38.88
C PRO A 644 -26.13 10.18 39.34
N PRO A 645 -25.63 11.05 38.47
CA PRO A 645 -25.33 12.42 38.84
C PRO A 645 -26.60 13.08 39.38
N ALA A 646 -26.45 13.70 40.53
CA ALA A 646 -27.56 14.50 41.14
C ALA A 646 -28.07 15.49 40.10
N ALA A 647 -29.37 15.52 39.88
CA ALA A 647 -30.00 16.44 38.98
C ALA A 647 -29.73 17.89 39.46
N ASP A 648 -28.83 18.58 38.79
CA ASP A 648 -28.64 20.01 38.97
C ASP A 648 -29.84 20.71 38.36
N VAL A 649 -30.55 21.44 39.22
CA VAL A 649 -31.62 22.33 38.86
C VAL A 649 -31.08 23.44 37.96
N PRO A 650 -31.65 23.70 36.76
CA PRO A 650 -31.12 24.73 35.90
C PRO A 650 -31.42 26.14 36.50
N ALA A 651 -30.34 26.86 36.75
CA ALA A 651 -30.41 28.29 37.01
C ALA A 651 -30.85 29.02 35.73
N THR A 652 -31.97 29.74 35.83
CA THR A 652 -32.51 30.62 34.82
C THR A 652 -31.51 31.75 34.51
N GLN A 653 -30.91 31.75 33.33
CA GLN A 653 -30.17 32.90 32.81
C GLN A 653 -30.91 33.50 31.62
N SER A 654 -31.11 34.82 31.72
CA SER A 654 -31.75 35.70 30.75
C SER A 654 -30.92 35.76 29.43
N PRO A 655 -31.55 36.04 28.28
CA PRO A 655 -30.84 36.12 27.01
C PRO A 655 -30.08 37.45 26.88
N GLU A 656 -28.75 37.36 26.79
CA GLU A 656 -27.94 38.50 26.37
C GLU A 656 -28.04 38.73 24.85
N LYS A 657 -28.25 39.97 24.46
CA LYS A 657 -28.33 40.48 23.10
C LYS A 657 -26.96 40.41 22.43
N TYR A 658 -26.84 39.65 21.38
CA TYR A 658 -25.68 39.70 20.48
C TYR A 658 -25.72 40.97 19.63
N THR A 659 -24.77 41.86 19.81
CA THR A 659 -24.44 42.95 18.90
C THR A 659 -23.52 42.44 17.81
N ALA A 660 -23.89 42.68 16.55
CA ALA A 660 -23.12 42.35 15.38
C ALA A 660 -21.77 43.11 15.36
N THR A 661 -20.66 42.38 15.40
CA THR A 661 -19.32 42.94 15.21
C THR A 661 -18.94 42.86 13.75
N THR A 662 -18.73 44.04 13.15
CA THR A 662 -18.26 44.20 11.76
C THR A 662 -16.88 43.58 11.55
N LEU A 663 -16.73 42.77 10.47
CA LEU A 663 -15.48 42.20 10.03
C LEU A 663 -14.53 43.29 9.51
N PRO A 664 -13.22 43.20 9.82
CA PRO A 664 -12.22 44.10 9.23
C PRO A 664 -11.96 43.77 7.76
N PRO A 665 -11.56 44.76 6.94
CA PRO A 665 -11.34 44.57 5.50
C PRO A 665 -10.11 43.68 5.20
N PRO A 666 -10.08 43.00 4.06
CA PRO A 666 -9.01 42.08 3.71
C PRO A 666 -7.67 42.81 3.43
N ARG A 667 -6.59 42.34 4.04
CA ARG A 667 -5.23 42.80 3.76
C ARG A 667 -4.75 42.30 2.42
N MET A 668 -4.35 43.23 1.54
CA MET A 668 -3.70 42.90 0.27
C MET A 668 -2.38 42.18 0.50
N ALA A 669 -2.18 41.09 -0.20
CA ALA A 669 -0.93 40.35 -0.24
C ALA A 669 0.15 41.18 -0.96
N LYS A 670 1.30 41.36 -0.33
CA LYS A 670 2.51 41.84 -1.00
C LYS A 670 3.13 40.67 -1.75
N GLN A 671 3.38 40.91 -3.05
CA GLN A 671 4.20 40.08 -3.92
C GLN A 671 5.62 39.99 -3.38
N TRP A 672 6.12 38.75 -3.27
CA TRP A 672 7.53 38.40 -3.39
C TRP A 672 7.65 37.16 -4.26
#